data_7982060cb68c7c8a014e0992deee64d8
#
_entry.id   7982060cb68c7c8a014e0992deee64d8
#
_cell.length_a   1.000
_cell.length_b   1.000
_cell.length_c   1.000
_cell.angle_alpha   90.00
_cell.angle_beta   90.00
_cell.angle_gamma   90.00
#
_symmetry.space_group_name_H-M   'P 1'
#
loop_
_entity.id
_entity.type
_entity.pdbx_description
1 polymer ?
#
loop_
_entity_poly.entity_id
_entity_poly.type
_entity_poly.pdbx_seq_one_letter_code
_entity_poly.pdbx_strand_id
1 'polypeptide(L)'
;MEGERDMSRTKVHVIPHTHWDREWYFTTSRSKVYLVKHVKEVLDALENGDGFKYYLLDAQGSLLDDYTRWCPEDEERIRRLVSDKRLMIGPWYTQTDQLVISGESMVRNLYYGMETAQKYGHAMKVGYVPDAFGQSAQMPQIYQEFGIRHFLFWRGVADNTNPKTEFLWKGSDGSQVFAVQMPFGYYYGGNIPEEAGELEAYLDSQIGALEEKASTRHVYFPNGFDQAPIRLNLPELIRTFNELDPEREYVMNEPERFLEEIEKDSNDLPVLEGELMEAKHMRIHKSIFSTRADLKQQNNEIEHLIVNTLEPVLSISHALGHEYPHYIVKDIWKLLFENAAHDSIGGCNSDTTNRDVAFRYKQARDIAENVLELHKRLIASKIKQEETFAFTIFNTLPYPRKGVTEIDAYLPEGSFVIRDTNGQQLLYTITEKVEQTDYVLGQHIDLNPSKKVYLPERVFRAKLLVELQEVPAMGYTQIIFDFSATGDTTAERSNGKHIENEFYSIAVQENGALSITDKISGRVYSDQMVFEENGDDGDSYNYSPPERDLTVSSLGTDVETITSKSTVSEELSLRMKLKVPYDLNERSAAGTSAELPLQASVSLRKGERLIRFSVDVDNRVLSHRLRVLFDTGIASKLSIADQPFGVIARPTTLEEVKVWEREQWTEKPITIEAMQSYVALNDGSRGVAVMTEGVREYEVIGHEHDTIALTLFRTFGYMGKENLLYRPGRASGEKIVETPDAQLLGELTFTFALHVHESGFDEAGIAQAAKEYLTPLSSYQLSDFLNGRLIFAFRDEERIFEQNYSLLSFSKDSNVILSAFKKAEHSDGYIVRVFNPYLEKNATAHITYSESAHYELVSLDERSKGETLVSSDTEGAQLPELQHCKLLTVLVTPELN
;
A
#
# COMPACT_ATOMS: atom_id res chain seq x y z
N MET A 1 34.77 -46.64 -11.48
CA MET A 1 35.61 -45.60 -10.87
C MET A 1 34.93 -44.30 -11.20
N GLU A 2 34.02 -43.91 -10.34
CA GLU A 2 33.51 -42.55 -10.36
C GLU A 2 34.65 -41.66 -9.86
N GLY A 3 35.08 -40.75 -10.75
CA GLY A 3 36.18 -39.84 -10.44
C GLY A 3 35.88 -38.98 -9.22
N GLU A 4 36.87 -38.81 -8.37
CA GLU A 4 36.96 -37.74 -7.39
C GLU A 4 36.61 -36.44 -8.15
N ARG A 5 35.46 -35.87 -7.87
CA ARG A 5 35.08 -34.55 -8.38
C ARG A 5 36.09 -33.56 -7.84
N ASP A 6 36.80 -32.91 -8.76
CA ASP A 6 37.71 -31.83 -8.45
C ASP A 6 36.98 -30.69 -7.75
N MET A 7 37.11 -30.62 -6.43
CA MET A 7 36.47 -29.62 -5.56
C MET A 7 37.06 -28.22 -5.71
N SER A 8 37.94 -27.97 -6.66
CA SER A 8 38.65 -26.71 -6.86
C SER A 8 38.05 -25.79 -7.92
N ARG A 9 37.16 -26.28 -8.79
CA ARG A 9 36.61 -25.49 -9.91
C ARG A 9 35.44 -24.62 -9.50
N THR A 10 35.34 -23.41 -10.10
CA THR A 10 34.15 -22.59 -10.03
C THR A 10 32.97 -23.29 -10.72
N LYS A 11 31.83 -23.35 -10.06
CA LYS A 11 30.59 -23.89 -10.61
C LYS A 11 29.66 -22.77 -11.04
N VAL A 12 29.46 -22.66 -12.36
CA VAL A 12 28.59 -21.65 -12.96
C VAL A 12 27.20 -22.22 -13.18
N HIS A 13 26.22 -21.70 -12.43
CA HIS A 13 24.84 -22.11 -12.52
C HIS A 13 24.13 -21.26 -13.56
N VAL A 14 23.94 -21.82 -14.75
CA VAL A 14 23.22 -21.19 -15.85
C VAL A 14 21.72 -21.36 -15.60
N ILE A 15 21.01 -20.26 -15.34
CA ILE A 15 19.58 -20.26 -15.01
C ILE A 15 18.79 -19.68 -16.17
N PRO A 16 18.13 -20.53 -16.99
CA PRO A 16 17.25 -20.04 -18.06
C PRO A 16 15.97 -19.47 -17.46
N HIS A 17 15.65 -18.24 -17.84
CA HIS A 17 14.50 -17.52 -17.33
C HIS A 17 13.96 -16.51 -18.33
N THR A 18 12.83 -15.91 -18.02
CA THR A 18 12.38 -14.63 -18.54
C THR A 18 12.12 -13.69 -17.37
N HIS A 19 12.28 -12.39 -17.54
CA HIS A 19 11.54 -11.38 -16.78
C HIS A 19 10.30 -11.04 -17.60
N TRP A 20 9.13 -11.07 -16.98
CA TRP A 20 7.88 -10.87 -17.70
C TRP A 20 7.08 -9.75 -17.06
N ASP A 21 7.26 -8.53 -17.60
CA ASP A 21 6.35 -7.45 -17.26
C ASP A 21 4.97 -7.80 -17.80
N ARG A 22 4.03 -7.95 -16.89
CA ARG A 22 2.65 -8.24 -17.27
C ARG A 22 2.07 -7.13 -18.14
N GLU A 23 2.50 -5.91 -17.89
CA GLU A 23 2.21 -4.69 -18.63
C GLU A 23 3.30 -3.64 -18.33
N TRP A 24 3.54 -2.74 -19.28
CA TRP A 24 4.53 -1.67 -19.13
C TRP A 24 4.27 -0.58 -20.18
N TYR A 25 5.11 -0.42 -21.22
CA TYR A 25 4.77 0.44 -22.37
C TYR A 25 3.75 -0.22 -23.31
N PHE A 26 3.34 -1.43 -23.01
CA PHE A 26 2.29 -2.20 -23.66
C PHE A 26 1.26 -2.70 -22.64
N THR A 27 0.03 -2.89 -23.08
CA THR A 27 -1.07 -3.37 -22.23
C THR A 27 -0.96 -4.85 -21.91
N THR A 28 -1.57 -5.29 -20.81
CA THR A 28 -1.74 -6.71 -20.47
C THR A 28 -2.35 -7.52 -21.63
N SER A 29 -3.33 -6.98 -22.34
CA SER A 29 -3.97 -7.66 -23.47
C SER A 29 -2.98 -8.00 -24.58
N ARG A 30 -2.04 -7.11 -24.86
CA ARG A 30 -0.94 -7.37 -25.80
C ARG A 30 0.04 -8.39 -25.24
N SER A 31 0.47 -8.23 -24.00
CA SER A 31 1.43 -9.11 -23.32
C SER A 31 0.95 -10.56 -23.32
N LYS A 32 -0.33 -10.81 -23.00
CA LYS A 32 -0.93 -12.15 -22.98
C LYS A 32 -0.84 -12.90 -24.33
N VAL A 33 -0.95 -12.18 -25.44
CA VAL A 33 -0.82 -12.82 -26.78
C VAL A 33 0.59 -13.38 -26.97
N TYR A 34 1.62 -12.64 -26.55
CA TYR A 34 3.01 -13.10 -26.63
C TYR A 34 3.34 -14.16 -25.57
N LEU A 35 2.73 -14.06 -24.38
CA LEU A 35 2.86 -15.05 -23.32
C LEU A 35 2.42 -16.44 -23.77
N VAL A 36 1.31 -16.53 -24.52
CA VAL A 36 0.83 -17.83 -25.06
C VAL A 36 1.90 -18.48 -25.94
N LYS A 37 2.52 -17.73 -26.84
CA LYS A 37 3.60 -18.25 -27.68
C LYS A 37 4.80 -18.68 -26.83
N HIS A 38 5.24 -17.82 -25.92
CA HIS A 38 6.39 -18.05 -25.07
C HIS A 38 6.24 -19.29 -24.19
N VAL A 39 5.10 -19.43 -23.48
CA VAL A 39 4.87 -20.58 -22.59
C VAL A 39 4.80 -21.89 -23.41
N LYS A 40 4.17 -21.90 -24.61
CA LYS A 40 4.17 -23.09 -25.48
C LYS A 40 5.59 -23.51 -25.86
N GLU A 41 6.45 -22.56 -26.25
CA GLU A 41 7.84 -22.85 -26.58
C GLU A 41 8.63 -23.39 -25.38
N VAL A 42 8.37 -22.84 -24.16
CA VAL A 42 8.98 -23.34 -22.91
C VAL A 42 8.52 -24.76 -22.59
N LEU A 43 7.22 -25.07 -22.68
CA LEU A 43 6.68 -26.40 -22.43
C LEU A 43 7.27 -27.41 -23.42
N ASP A 44 7.33 -27.07 -24.70
CA ASP A 44 7.89 -27.94 -25.76
C ASP A 44 9.40 -28.17 -25.55
N ALA A 45 10.16 -27.17 -25.17
CA ALA A 45 11.59 -27.29 -24.86
C ALA A 45 11.85 -28.19 -23.64
N LEU A 46 11.07 -28.03 -22.58
CA LEU A 46 11.17 -28.84 -21.38
C LEU A 46 10.78 -30.31 -21.63
N GLU A 47 9.83 -30.62 -22.53
CA GLU A 47 9.38 -31.96 -22.80
C GLU A 47 10.23 -32.69 -23.88
N ASN A 48 10.65 -31.97 -24.93
CA ASN A 48 11.24 -32.56 -26.13
C ASN A 48 12.68 -32.09 -26.40
N GLY A 49 13.15 -31.04 -25.70
CA GLY A 49 14.48 -30.48 -25.90
C GLY A 49 15.59 -31.39 -25.38
N ASP A 50 16.62 -31.67 -26.21
CA ASP A 50 17.78 -32.47 -25.81
C ASP A 50 18.64 -31.77 -24.74
N GLY A 51 18.41 -32.17 -23.48
CA GLY A 51 19.16 -31.67 -22.34
C GLY A 51 18.58 -30.38 -21.71
N PHE A 52 17.44 -29.82 -22.18
CA PHE A 52 16.79 -28.70 -21.56
C PHE A 52 16.08 -29.17 -20.28
N LYS A 53 16.60 -28.77 -19.11
CA LYS A 53 16.19 -29.34 -17.81
C LYS A 53 15.22 -28.46 -17.03
N TYR A 54 15.48 -27.18 -16.94
CA TYR A 54 14.81 -26.23 -16.02
C TYR A 54 14.45 -24.95 -16.75
N TYR A 55 13.40 -24.27 -16.29
CA TYR A 55 13.04 -22.90 -16.69
C TYR A 55 12.35 -22.15 -15.54
N LEU A 56 12.80 -20.93 -15.29
CA LEU A 56 12.17 -20.04 -14.31
C LEU A 56 11.19 -19.11 -15.04
N LEU A 57 9.90 -19.30 -14.80
CA LEU A 57 8.84 -18.44 -15.32
C LEU A 57 8.59 -17.26 -14.35
N ASP A 58 9.58 -16.41 -14.22
CA ASP A 58 9.62 -15.14 -13.48
C ASP A 58 9.02 -15.14 -12.07
N ALA A 59 8.89 -16.28 -11.43
CA ALA A 59 8.35 -16.41 -10.07
C ALA A 59 6.92 -15.82 -9.87
N GLN A 60 6.13 -15.61 -10.95
CA GLN A 60 4.81 -14.99 -10.93
C GLN A 60 3.70 -15.99 -11.26
N GLY A 61 2.77 -16.24 -10.31
CA GLY A 61 1.63 -17.14 -10.51
C GLY A 61 0.59 -16.60 -11.50
N SER A 62 0.46 -15.27 -11.60
CA SER A 62 -0.48 -14.61 -12.52
C SER A 62 -0.27 -14.98 -13.99
N LEU A 63 0.97 -15.28 -14.39
CA LEU A 63 1.30 -15.67 -15.76
C LEU A 63 0.62 -17.00 -16.14
N LEU A 64 0.49 -17.93 -15.18
CA LEU A 64 -0.22 -19.19 -15.41
C LEU A 64 -1.75 -19.00 -15.43
N ASP A 65 -2.31 -18.15 -14.58
CA ASP A 65 -3.74 -17.81 -14.64
C ASP A 65 -4.08 -17.16 -16.01
N ASP A 66 -3.22 -16.26 -16.49
CA ASP A 66 -3.37 -15.62 -17.80
C ASP A 66 -3.24 -16.61 -18.96
N TYR A 67 -2.28 -17.53 -18.90
CA TYR A 67 -2.03 -18.54 -19.93
C TYR A 67 -3.13 -19.58 -19.98
N THR A 68 -3.44 -20.23 -18.85
CA THR A 68 -4.40 -21.35 -18.80
C THR A 68 -5.84 -20.93 -19.08
N ARG A 69 -6.17 -19.65 -18.91
CA ARG A 69 -7.45 -19.10 -19.36
C ARG A 69 -7.68 -19.29 -20.87
N TRP A 70 -6.62 -19.21 -21.68
CA TRP A 70 -6.69 -19.36 -23.15
C TRP A 70 -6.24 -20.73 -23.64
N CYS A 71 -5.39 -21.42 -22.90
CA CYS A 71 -4.83 -22.72 -23.22
C CYS A 71 -5.06 -23.74 -22.08
N PRO A 72 -6.33 -24.02 -21.68
CA PRO A 72 -6.62 -24.95 -20.60
C PRO A 72 -6.16 -26.40 -20.91
N GLU A 73 -5.99 -26.75 -22.17
CA GLU A 73 -5.48 -28.04 -22.62
C GLU A 73 -4.05 -28.35 -22.14
N ASP A 74 -3.25 -27.32 -21.85
CA ASP A 74 -1.87 -27.49 -21.39
C ASP A 74 -1.74 -27.59 -19.85
N GLU A 75 -2.85 -27.50 -19.11
CA GLU A 75 -2.82 -27.48 -17.62
C GLU A 75 -2.14 -28.74 -17.04
N GLU A 76 -2.35 -29.92 -17.63
CA GLU A 76 -1.72 -31.16 -17.16
C GLU A 76 -0.22 -31.22 -17.49
N ARG A 77 0.22 -30.67 -18.63
CA ARG A 77 1.63 -30.50 -18.96
C ARG A 77 2.34 -29.62 -17.93
N ILE A 78 1.74 -28.47 -17.63
CA ILE A 78 2.23 -27.52 -16.62
C ILE A 78 2.33 -28.23 -15.28
N ARG A 79 1.26 -28.91 -14.83
CA ARG A 79 1.24 -29.61 -13.53
C ARG A 79 2.37 -30.61 -13.40
N ARG A 80 2.61 -31.42 -14.41
CA ARG A 80 3.74 -32.39 -14.41
C ARG A 80 5.08 -31.68 -14.28
N LEU A 81 5.34 -30.68 -15.12
CA LEU A 81 6.62 -29.98 -15.15
C LEU A 81 6.89 -29.18 -13.86
N VAL A 82 5.86 -28.58 -13.26
CA VAL A 82 5.95 -27.87 -11.97
C VAL A 82 6.17 -28.86 -10.82
N SER A 83 5.43 -29.98 -10.78
CA SER A 83 5.61 -31.04 -9.77
C SER A 83 7.00 -31.66 -9.83
N ASP A 84 7.58 -31.82 -11.02
CA ASP A 84 8.93 -32.33 -11.26
C ASP A 84 10.02 -31.28 -11.01
N LYS A 85 9.65 -30.06 -10.59
CA LYS A 85 10.53 -28.90 -10.38
C LYS A 85 11.36 -28.53 -11.62
N ARG A 86 10.77 -28.70 -12.80
CA ARG A 86 11.40 -28.34 -14.08
C ARG A 86 10.91 -26.99 -14.60
N LEU A 87 9.67 -26.64 -14.33
CA LEU A 87 9.11 -25.30 -14.52
C LEU A 87 8.90 -24.64 -13.15
N MET A 88 9.68 -23.59 -12.86
CA MET A 88 9.68 -22.88 -11.56
C MET A 88 8.71 -21.70 -11.61
N ILE A 89 7.79 -21.64 -10.64
CA ILE A 89 6.77 -20.59 -10.50
C ILE A 89 6.57 -20.23 -9.02
N GLY A 90 5.97 -19.06 -8.75
CA GLY A 90 5.80 -18.53 -7.38
C GLY A 90 7.13 -18.01 -6.78
N PRO A 91 7.12 -17.40 -5.61
CA PRO A 91 6.01 -17.34 -4.64
C PRO A 91 4.97 -16.23 -4.86
N TRP A 92 5.27 -15.26 -5.71
CA TRP A 92 4.40 -14.11 -5.93
C TRP A 92 3.20 -14.43 -6.82
N TYR A 93 2.09 -13.73 -6.62
CA TYR A 93 1.07 -13.63 -7.65
C TYR A 93 1.54 -12.69 -8.77
N THR A 94 1.99 -11.47 -8.39
CA THR A 94 2.78 -10.56 -9.24
C THR A 94 3.94 -9.98 -8.43
N GLN A 95 5.10 -9.78 -9.04
CA GLN A 95 6.22 -9.08 -8.42
C GLN A 95 5.85 -7.61 -8.22
N THR A 96 6.07 -7.07 -7.02
CA THR A 96 5.60 -5.75 -6.62
C THR A 96 6.73 -4.85 -6.12
N ASP A 97 6.47 -3.54 -6.15
CA ASP A 97 7.26 -2.58 -5.38
C ASP A 97 6.79 -2.57 -3.92
N GLN A 98 7.67 -3.05 -3.04
CA GLN A 98 7.36 -3.35 -1.64
C GLN A 98 7.15 -2.12 -0.76
N LEU A 99 7.58 -0.93 -1.20
CA LEU A 99 7.46 0.32 -0.44
C LEU A 99 6.17 1.08 -0.75
N VAL A 100 5.49 0.74 -1.85
CA VAL A 100 4.30 1.46 -2.32
C VAL A 100 3.00 0.79 -1.90
N ILE A 101 2.92 -0.55 -1.92
CA ILE A 101 1.72 -1.28 -1.48
C ILE A 101 1.70 -1.46 0.04
N SER A 102 0.52 -1.76 0.59
CA SER A 102 0.38 -2.04 2.02
C SER A 102 0.96 -3.40 2.43
N GLY A 103 1.25 -3.57 3.72
CA GLY A 103 1.72 -4.84 4.27
C GLY A 103 0.74 -6.00 4.02
N GLU A 104 -0.56 -5.78 4.19
CA GLU A 104 -1.57 -6.80 3.90
C GLU A 104 -1.63 -7.14 2.41
N SER A 105 -1.45 -6.18 1.52
CA SER A 105 -1.38 -6.44 0.08
C SER A 105 -0.19 -7.34 -0.27
N MET A 106 1.00 -7.12 0.34
CA MET A 106 2.17 -8.02 0.18
C MET A 106 1.88 -9.44 0.68
N VAL A 107 1.31 -9.56 1.88
CA VAL A 107 0.96 -10.87 2.46
C VAL A 107 -0.02 -11.62 1.58
N ARG A 108 -1.07 -10.94 1.10
CA ARG A 108 -2.09 -11.56 0.22
C ARG A 108 -1.51 -11.91 -1.15
N ASN A 109 -0.64 -11.07 -1.71
CA ASN A 109 0.02 -11.33 -2.98
C ASN A 109 0.88 -12.61 -2.91
N LEU A 110 1.69 -12.76 -1.86
CA LEU A 110 2.45 -14.00 -1.62
C LEU A 110 1.53 -15.20 -1.36
N TYR A 111 0.50 -15.02 -0.53
CA TYR A 111 -0.45 -16.10 -0.21
C TYR A 111 -1.12 -16.67 -1.47
N TYR A 112 -1.73 -15.81 -2.29
CA TYR A 112 -2.42 -16.24 -3.50
C TYR A 112 -1.45 -16.66 -4.62
N GLY A 113 -0.23 -16.10 -4.65
CA GLY A 113 0.83 -16.56 -5.55
C GLY A 113 1.26 -17.98 -5.25
N MET A 114 1.51 -18.28 -3.97
CA MET A 114 1.85 -19.63 -3.51
C MET A 114 0.69 -20.62 -3.70
N GLU A 115 -0.55 -20.20 -3.40
CA GLU A 115 -1.75 -21.03 -3.64
C GLU A 115 -1.89 -21.37 -5.14
N THR A 116 -1.74 -20.37 -6.01
CA THR A 116 -1.78 -20.56 -7.46
C THR A 116 -0.69 -21.53 -7.94
N ALA A 117 0.55 -21.36 -7.47
CA ALA A 117 1.65 -22.26 -7.83
C ALA A 117 1.45 -23.68 -7.27
N GLN A 118 0.98 -23.80 -6.03
CA GLN A 118 0.71 -25.09 -5.40
C GLN A 118 -0.41 -25.88 -6.09
N LYS A 119 -1.39 -25.22 -6.72
CA LYS A 119 -2.38 -25.86 -7.59
C LYS A 119 -1.74 -26.73 -8.69
N TYR A 120 -0.54 -26.33 -9.16
CA TYR A 120 0.24 -27.06 -10.16
C TYR A 120 1.30 -27.99 -9.55
N GLY A 121 1.41 -28.07 -8.22
CA GLY A 121 2.20 -29.06 -7.50
C GLY A 121 3.37 -28.53 -6.69
N HIS A 122 3.96 -27.39 -7.02
CA HIS A 122 5.07 -26.79 -6.28
C HIS A 122 5.06 -25.26 -6.37
N ALA A 123 5.24 -24.59 -5.25
CA ALA A 123 5.56 -23.17 -5.19
C ALA A 123 7.03 -23.01 -4.82
N MET A 124 7.81 -22.34 -5.66
CA MET A 124 9.22 -22.03 -5.40
C MET A 124 9.38 -21.29 -4.07
N LYS A 125 10.33 -21.75 -3.23
CA LYS A 125 10.58 -21.19 -1.89
C LYS A 125 11.78 -20.23 -1.89
N VAL A 126 11.80 -19.31 -2.86
CA VAL A 126 12.80 -18.25 -3.00
C VAL A 126 12.08 -16.91 -3.10
N GLY A 127 12.46 -15.95 -2.27
CA GLY A 127 12.07 -14.56 -2.43
C GLY A 127 12.77 -13.99 -3.68
N TYR A 128 12.22 -14.21 -4.86
CA TYR A 128 12.79 -13.77 -6.13
C TYR A 128 12.20 -12.43 -6.52
N VAL A 129 13.05 -11.41 -6.59
CA VAL A 129 12.65 -10.04 -6.92
C VAL A 129 13.73 -9.40 -7.81
N PRO A 130 13.71 -9.66 -9.13
CA PRO A 130 14.78 -9.23 -10.03
C PRO A 130 14.78 -7.74 -10.31
N ASP A 131 13.62 -7.08 -10.35
CA ASP A 131 13.53 -5.69 -10.84
C ASP A 131 12.76 -4.70 -9.93
N ALA A 132 12.28 -5.08 -8.76
CA ALA A 132 11.65 -4.13 -7.82
C ALA A 132 12.61 -3.01 -7.38
N PHE A 133 12.07 -1.81 -7.15
CA PHE A 133 12.82 -0.57 -6.93
C PHE A 133 13.24 -0.37 -5.47
N GLY A 134 14.01 -1.33 -4.96
CA GLY A 134 14.43 -1.40 -3.57
C GLY A 134 13.68 -2.46 -2.77
N GLN A 135 14.12 -2.67 -1.51
CA GLN A 135 13.62 -3.75 -0.68
C GLN A 135 13.24 -3.24 0.70
N SER A 136 12.02 -3.58 1.14
CA SER A 136 11.52 -3.21 2.46
C SER A 136 12.18 -4.02 3.59
N ALA A 137 12.53 -3.36 4.69
CA ALA A 137 13.10 -3.98 5.87
C ALA A 137 12.20 -5.04 6.54
N GLN A 138 10.94 -5.16 6.16
CA GLN A 138 10.00 -6.17 6.68
C GLN A 138 10.03 -7.49 5.91
N MET A 139 10.63 -7.53 4.74
CA MET A 139 10.60 -8.74 3.91
C MET A 139 11.24 -9.97 4.54
N PRO A 140 12.36 -9.89 5.29
CA PRO A 140 12.90 -11.07 5.98
C PRO A 140 11.89 -11.76 6.90
N GLN A 141 11.12 -11.00 7.69
CA GLN A 141 10.07 -11.53 8.53
C GLN A 141 8.94 -12.16 7.70
N ILE A 142 8.46 -11.44 6.68
CA ILE A 142 7.38 -11.92 5.81
C ILE A 142 7.80 -13.22 5.12
N TYR A 143 9.01 -13.29 4.54
CA TYR A 143 9.51 -14.49 3.89
C TYR A 143 9.59 -15.68 4.85
N GLN A 144 10.13 -15.49 6.06
CA GLN A 144 10.21 -16.57 7.05
C GLN A 144 8.82 -17.11 7.43
N GLU A 145 7.82 -16.24 7.57
CA GLU A 145 6.45 -16.62 7.88
C GLU A 145 5.77 -17.43 6.75
N PHE A 146 6.26 -17.34 5.51
CA PHE A 146 5.88 -18.20 4.38
C PHE A 146 6.81 -19.42 4.20
N GLY A 147 7.78 -19.63 5.10
CA GLY A 147 8.75 -20.70 5.01
C GLY A 147 9.79 -20.49 3.89
N ILE A 148 10.03 -19.25 3.50
CA ILE A 148 11.05 -18.83 2.53
C ILE A 148 12.28 -18.39 3.32
N ARG A 149 13.43 -19.05 3.10
CA ARG A 149 14.70 -18.77 3.78
C ARG A 149 15.73 -18.10 2.88
N HIS A 150 15.52 -18.13 1.58
CA HIS A 150 16.43 -17.65 0.55
C HIS A 150 15.85 -16.43 -0.18
N PHE A 151 16.72 -15.46 -0.47
CA PHE A 151 16.36 -14.25 -1.20
C PHE A 151 17.32 -14.02 -2.36
N LEU A 152 16.79 -13.84 -3.57
CA LEU A 152 17.54 -13.59 -4.80
C LEU A 152 17.01 -12.33 -5.47
N PHE A 153 17.86 -11.32 -5.62
CA PHE A 153 17.44 -9.99 -6.04
C PHE A 153 18.55 -9.23 -6.78
N TRP A 154 18.21 -8.08 -7.35
CA TRP A 154 19.17 -7.22 -8.01
C TRP A 154 19.43 -5.91 -7.25
N ARG A 155 18.41 -5.07 -7.05
CA ARG A 155 18.53 -3.67 -6.70
C ARG A 155 18.59 -3.42 -5.18
N GLY A 156 19.47 -2.48 -4.76
CA GLY A 156 19.44 -1.90 -3.43
C GLY A 156 20.68 -2.07 -2.56
N VAL A 157 21.72 -2.77 -3.04
CA VAL A 157 23.00 -2.92 -2.31
C VAL A 157 24.17 -2.46 -3.17
N ALA A 158 24.98 -1.55 -2.65
CA ALA A 158 26.18 -1.04 -3.30
C ALA A 158 27.44 -1.77 -2.82
N ASP A 159 28.51 -1.73 -3.64
CA ASP A 159 29.76 -2.43 -3.36
C ASP A 159 30.59 -1.81 -2.21
N ASN A 160 30.31 -0.57 -1.84
CA ASN A 160 30.89 0.06 -0.64
C ASN A 160 30.24 -0.44 0.66
N THR A 161 29.01 -0.90 0.61
CA THR A 161 28.30 -1.50 1.74
C THR A 161 28.55 -3.00 1.81
N ASN A 162 28.45 -3.70 0.67
CA ASN A 162 28.81 -5.10 0.58
C ASN A 162 29.51 -5.40 -0.76
N PRO A 163 30.84 -5.69 -0.78
CA PRO A 163 31.57 -5.98 -2.02
C PRO A 163 31.29 -7.36 -2.61
N LYS A 164 30.59 -8.24 -1.84
CA LYS A 164 30.29 -9.61 -2.23
C LYS A 164 28.78 -9.78 -2.48
N THR A 165 28.40 -10.85 -3.16
CA THR A 165 27.01 -11.11 -3.53
C THR A 165 26.22 -11.78 -2.41
N GLU A 166 26.87 -12.52 -1.51
CA GLU A 166 26.23 -13.30 -0.46
C GLU A 166 26.29 -12.61 0.90
N PHE A 167 25.17 -12.59 1.61
CA PHE A 167 25.05 -12.03 2.95
C PHE A 167 23.81 -12.54 3.69
N LEU A 168 23.73 -12.28 4.99
CA LEU A 168 22.52 -12.45 5.77
C LEU A 168 21.77 -11.11 5.80
N TRP A 169 20.56 -11.09 5.26
CA TRP A 169 19.71 -9.90 5.34
C TRP A 169 18.83 -9.95 6.58
N LYS A 170 19.02 -8.97 7.47
CA LYS A 170 18.30 -8.85 8.74
C LYS A 170 17.21 -7.78 8.62
N GLY A 171 15.97 -8.18 8.88
CA GLY A 171 14.80 -7.31 8.93
C GLY A 171 14.69 -6.49 10.23
N SER A 172 13.73 -5.56 10.25
CA SER A 172 13.47 -4.69 11.39
C SER A 172 13.11 -5.46 12.68
N ASP A 173 12.46 -6.61 12.57
CA ASP A 173 12.11 -7.46 13.71
C ASP A 173 13.24 -8.41 14.15
N GLY A 174 14.40 -8.38 13.50
CA GLY A 174 15.53 -9.25 13.73
C GLY A 174 15.52 -10.59 12.97
N SER A 175 14.48 -10.90 12.22
CA SER A 175 14.41 -12.07 11.32
C SER A 175 15.50 -11.98 10.24
N GLN A 176 16.07 -13.10 9.82
CA GLN A 176 17.16 -13.14 8.83
C GLN A 176 16.85 -14.11 7.69
N VAL A 177 17.23 -13.74 6.47
CA VAL A 177 17.21 -14.63 5.31
C VAL A 177 18.60 -14.64 4.66
N PHE A 178 18.97 -15.77 4.07
CA PHE A 178 20.17 -15.86 3.23
C PHE A 178 19.92 -15.19 1.89
N ALA A 179 20.65 -14.13 1.60
CA ALA A 179 20.48 -13.29 0.42
C ALA A 179 21.65 -13.44 -0.55
N VAL A 180 21.30 -13.48 -1.84
CA VAL A 180 22.25 -13.44 -2.94
C VAL A 180 21.85 -12.33 -3.91
N GLN A 181 22.74 -11.37 -4.12
CA GLN A 181 22.55 -10.30 -5.09
C GLN A 181 22.98 -10.73 -6.49
N MET A 182 22.21 -10.37 -7.50
CA MET A 182 22.62 -10.39 -8.92
C MET A 182 23.37 -9.08 -9.24
N PRO A 183 24.70 -9.01 -9.13
CA PRO A 183 25.43 -7.73 -9.08
C PRO A 183 25.33 -6.92 -10.38
N PHE A 184 25.11 -7.59 -11.50
CA PHE A 184 24.99 -6.96 -12.83
C PHE A 184 23.59 -7.07 -13.44
N GLY A 185 22.58 -7.48 -12.65
CA GLY A 185 21.21 -7.62 -13.04
C GLY A 185 20.83 -8.99 -13.60
N TYR A 186 19.53 -9.22 -13.67
CA TYR A 186 18.95 -10.49 -14.15
C TYR A 186 19.17 -10.76 -15.65
N TYR A 187 19.53 -9.73 -16.42
CA TYR A 187 19.76 -9.82 -17.87
C TYR A 187 21.22 -10.13 -18.27
N TYR A 188 22.10 -10.32 -17.30
CA TYR A 188 23.56 -10.33 -17.53
C TYR A 188 24.05 -11.42 -18.50
N GLY A 189 23.47 -12.59 -18.47
CA GLY A 189 23.77 -13.70 -19.40
C GLY A 189 22.75 -13.83 -20.56
N GLY A 190 21.96 -12.79 -20.86
CA GLY A 190 20.94 -12.83 -21.92
C GLY A 190 21.52 -12.87 -23.34
N ASN A 191 22.60 -12.15 -23.59
CA ASN A 191 23.22 -11.97 -24.91
C ASN A 191 24.52 -12.76 -25.04
N ILE A 192 24.45 -14.07 -25.21
CA ILE A 192 25.60 -14.93 -25.42
C ILE A 192 25.97 -14.91 -26.90
N PRO A 193 27.24 -14.62 -27.30
CA PRO A 193 27.69 -14.69 -28.67
C PRO A 193 27.53 -16.11 -29.26
N GLU A 194 27.32 -16.20 -30.59
CA GLU A 194 27.25 -17.49 -31.30
C GLU A 194 28.56 -17.91 -31.91
N GLU A 195 29.48 -16.98 -32.18
CA GLU A 195 30.78 -17.18 -32.76
C GLU A 195 31.78 -17.74 -31.74
N ALA A 196 32.34 -18.92 -31.97
CA ALA A 196 33.27 -19.60 -31.04
C ALA A 196 34.45 -18.72 -30.60
N GLY A 197 34.99 -17.90 -31.51
CA GLY A 197 36.10 -17.02 -31.19
C GLY A 197 35.76 -15.84 -30.25
N GLU A 198 34.49 -15.41 -30.22
CA GLU A 198 33.97 -14.39 -29.31
C GLU A 198 33.53 -14.99 -27.99
N LEU A 199 33.09 -16.26 -28.00
CA LEU A 199 32.50 -16.94 -26.87
C LEU A 199 33.52 -17.14 -25.72
N GLU A 200 34.77 -17.56 -26.00
CA GLU A 200 35.79 -17.73 -24.98
C GLU A 200 36.09 -16.42 -24.24
N ALA A 201 36.32 -15.35 -25.00
CA ALA A 201 36.55 -14.00 -24.43
C ALA A 201 35.33 -13.49 -23.65
N TYR A 202 34.13 -13.80 -24.10
CA TYR A 202 32.88 -13.46 -23.41
C TYR A 202 32.78 -14.18 -22.07
N LEU A 203 32.99 -15.51 -22.05
CA LEU A 203 32.92 -16.28 -20.81
C LEU A 203 33.95 -15.79 -19.79
N ASP A 204 35.22 -15.57 -20.25
CA ASP A 204 36.28 -15.08 -19.37
C ASP A 204 35.94 -13.72 -18.74
N SER A 205 35.41 -12.81 -19.53
CA SER A 205 34.99 -11.48 -19.06
C SER A 205 33.78 -11.52 -18.13
N GLN A 206 32.72 -12.21 -18.55
CA GLN A 206 31.46 -12.19 -17.80
C GLN A 206 31.53 -13.03 -16.53
N ILE A 207 32.08 -14.24 -16.62
CA ILE A 207 32.18 -15.12 -15.46
C ILE A 207 33.27 -14.62 -14.50
N GLY A 208 34.42 -14.14 -15.02
CA GLY A 208 35.46 -13.52 -14.19
C GLY A 208 34.94 -12.35 -13.35
N ALA A 209 34.08 -11.48 -13.92
CA ALA A 209 33.48 -10.39 -13.18
C ALA A 209 32.52 -10.88 -12.06
N LEU A 210 31.78 -11.96 -12.29
CA LEU A 210 30.94 -12.59 -11.27
C LEU A 210 31.75 -13.26 -10.17
N GLU A 211 32.86 -13.97 -10.53
CA GLU A 211 33.78 -14.59 -9.56
C GLU A 211 34.43 -13.57 -8.62
N GLU A 212 34.77 -12.38 -9.11
CA GLU A 212 35.27 -11.29 -8.28
C GLU A 212 34.27 -10.85 -7.21
N LYS A 213 32.97 -10.95 -7.49
CA LYS A 213 31.90 -10.58 -6.57
C LYS A 213 31.44 -11.73 -5.65
N ALA A 214 31.62 -12.97 -6.05
CA ALA A 214 31.22 -14.13 -5.26
C ALA A 214 32.12 -14.33 -4.02
N SER A 215 31.55 -14.79 -2.90
CA SER A 215 32.27 -15.21 -1.70
C SER A 215 32.54 -16.72 -1.69
N THR A 216 31.92 -17.46 -2.59
CA THR A 216 32.07 -18.91 -2.77
C THR A 216 32.54 -19.25 -4.19
N ARG A 217 32.67 -20.55 -4.47
CA ARG A 217 32.95 -21.04 -5.82
C ARG A 217 31.70 -21.17 -6.71
N HIS A 218 30.53 -20.79 -6.21
CA HIS A 218 29.26 -20.85 -6.94
C HIS A 218 28.92 -19.48 -7.53
N VAL A 219 28.54 -19.44 -8.79
CA VAL A 219 28.24 -18.23 -9.53
C VAL A 219 26.86 -18.37 -10.16
N TYR A 220 25.99 -17.38 -9.93
CA TYR A 220 24.65 -17.26 -10.56
C TYR A 220 24.79 -16.58 -11.92
N PHE A 221 24.46 -17.29 -12.99
CA PHE A 221 24.54 -16.78 -14.36
C PHE A 221 23.13 -16.79 -14.99
N PRO A 222 22.37 -15.68 -14.90
CA PRO A 222 21.00 -15.59 -15.42
C PRO A 222 21.00 -15.52 -16.95
N ASN A 223 20.29 -16.45 -17.61
CA ASN A 223 20.15 -16.47 -19.07
C ASN A 223 18.72 -16.14 -19.48
N GLY A 224 18.44 -14.86 -19.68
CA GLY A 224 17.16 -14.29 -20.03
C GLY A 224 17.19 -12.76 -19.88
N PHE A 225 16.09 -12.11 -20.27
CA PHE A 225 15.80 -10.68 -20.07
C PHE A 225 14.30 -10.42 -20.31
N ASP A 226 13.87 -9.15 -20.34
CA ASP A 226 12.48 -8.74 -20.47
C ASP A 226 11.83 -9.36 -21.71
N GLN A 227 10.75 -10.15 -21.51
CA GLN A 227 10.02 -10.88 -22.54
C GLN A 227 10.91 -11.64 -23.56
N ALA A 228 12.12 -12.02 -23.17
CA ALA A 228 13.04 -12.72 -24.05
C ALA A 228 12.49 -14.09 -24.50
N PRO A 229 12.65 -14.45 -25.77
CA PRO A 229 12.33 -15.79 -26.20
C PRO A 229 13.28 -16.81 -25.53
N ILE A 230 12.79 -18.01 -25.29
CA ILE A 230 13.62 -19.10 -24.77
C ILE A 230 14.77 -19.42 -25.74
N ARG A 231 15.96 -19.60 -25.21
CA ARG A 231 17.15 -19.96 -25.98
C ARG A 231 17.24 -21.48 -26.16
N LEU A 232 16.65 -22.00 -27.23
CA LEU A 232 16.51 -23.45 -27.45
C LEU A 232 17.84 -24.21 -27.53
N ASN A 233 18.92 -23.59 -28.02
CA ASN A 233 20.24 -24.19 -28.13
C ASN A 233 21.08 -24.06 -26.85
N LEU A 234 20.52 -23.59 -25.73
CA LEU A 234 21.24 -23.41 -24.46
C LEU A 234 21.92 -24.68 -23.94
N PRO A 235 21.33 -25.92 -24.04
CA PRO A 235 22.00 -27.14 -23.65
C PRO A 235 23.27 -27.43 -24.47
N GLU A 236 23.25 -27.10 -25.76
CA GLU A 236 24.43 -27.22 -26.62
C GLU A 236 25.52 -26.20 -26.25
N LEU A 237 25.14 -24.95 -26.03
CA LEU A 237 26.04 -23.91 -25.57
C LEU A 237 26.72 -24.28 -24.25
N ILE A 238 25.99 -24.84 -23.28
CA ILE A 238 26.58 -25.31 -22.01
C ILE A 238 27.63 -26.42 -22.24
N ARG A 239 27.38 -27.31 -23.18
CA ARG A 239 28.40 -28.32 -23.56
C ARG A 239 29.68 -27.65 -24.15
N THR A 240 29.46 -26.70 -25.04
CA THR A 240 30.52 -25.90 -25.64
C THR A 240 31.31 -25.11 -24.58
N PHE A 241 30.63 -24.51 -23.60
CA PHE A 241 31.29 -23.79 -22.49
C PHE A 241 32.22 -24.70 -21.71
N ASN A 242 31.77 -25.90 -21.35
CA ASN A 242 32.61 -26.90 -20.66
C ASN A 242 33.78 -27.42 -21.49
N GLU A 243 33.71 -27.34 -22.82
CA GLU A 243 34.83 -27.71 -23.72
C GLU A 243 35.83 -26.56 -23.86
N LEU A 244 35.35 -25.31 -23.97
CA LEU A 244 36.19 -24.14 -24.17
C LEU A 244 36.86 -23.67 -22.87
N ASP A 245 36.21 -23.83 -21.75
CA ASP A 245 36.65 -23.36 -20.43
C ASP A 245 36.70 -24.51 -19.41
N PRO A 246 37.79 -25.29 -19.43
CA PRO A 246 37.95 -26.44 -18.53
C PRO A 246 38.22 -26.04 -17.06
N GLU A 247 38.52 -24.78 -16.79
CA GLU A 247 38.77 -24.25 -15.44
C GLU A 247 37.48 -24.10 -14.63
N ARG A 248 36.35 -24.05 -15.32
CA ARG A 248 35.00 -23.89 -14.72
C ARG A 248 34.09 -25.07 -15.07
N GLU A 249 33.03 -25.29 -14.25
CA GLU A 249 31.98 -26.28 -14.51
C GLU A 249 30.66 -25.53 -14.78
N TYR A 250 30.14 -25.61 -16.00
CA TYR A 250 28.87 -24.99 -16.39
C TYR A 250 27.73 -25.99 -16.30
N VAL A 251 26.70 -25.68 -15.53
CA VAL A 251 25.51 -26.54 -15.34
C VAL A 251 24.23 -25.76 -15.52
N MET A 252 23.25 -26.32 -16.22
CA MET A 252 21.89 -25.80 -16.17
C MET A 252 21.29 -26.13 -14.83
N ASN A 253 20.78 -25.13 -14.11
CA ASN A 253 20.24 -25.27 -12.76
C ASN A 253 18.98 -24.42 -12.58
N GLU A 254 18.42 -24.47 -11.39
CA GLU A 254 17.26 -23.71 -10.95
C GLU A 254 17.56 -23.01 -9.60
N PRO A 255 16.80 -21.94 -9.23
CA PRO A 255 17.14 -21.08 -8.11
C PRO A 255 17.17 -21.77 -6.73
N GLU A 256 16.20 -22.65 -6.39
CA GLU A 256 16.17 -23.31 -5.08
C GLU A 256 17.45 -24.14 -4.86
N ARG A 257 17.79 -24.96 -5.82
CA ARG A 257 18.99 -25.80 -5.76
C ARG A 257 20.28 -25.00 -5.78
N PHE A 258 20.36 -23.93 -6.57
CA PHE A 258 21.52 -23.03 -6.56
C PHE A 258 21.73 -22.46 -5.14
N LEU A 259 20.67 -21.91 -4.52
CA LEU A 259 20.76 -21.28 -3.21
C LEU A 259 21.06 -22.28 -2.09
N GLU A 260 20.56 -23.52 -2.18
CA GLU A 260 20.93 -24.58 -1.26
C GLU A 260 22.40 -25.02 -1.37
N GLU A 261 22.97 -25.03 -2.59
CA GLU A 261 24.36 -25.36 -2.82
C GLU A 261 25.31 -24.27 -2.31
N ILE A 262 25.01 -23.00 -2.59
CA ILE A 262 25.84 -21.87 -2.19
C ILE A 262 25.78 -21.61 -0.68
N GLU A 263 24.59 -21.76 -0.03
CA GLU A 263 24.45 -21.63 1.42
C GLU A 263 25.35 -22.63 2.18
N LYS A 264 25.46 -23.87 1.67
CA LYS A 264 26.32 -24.92 2.27
C LYS A 264 27.83 -24.60 2.19
N ASP A 265 28.24 -23.89 1.15
CA ASP A 265 29.64 -23.52 0.94
C ASP A 265 29.96 -22.10 1.51
N SER A 266 28.94 -21.38 2.00
CA SER A 266 29.10 -20.05 2.60
C SER A 266 29.56 -20.11 4.06
N ASN A 267 30.53 -19.28 4.43
CA ASN A 267 31.03 -19.16 5.79
C ASN A 267 31.23 -17.67 6.12
N ASP A 268 31.02 -17.30 7.38
CA ASP A 268 31.33 -15.97 7.92
C ASP A 268 30.70 -14.81 7.09
N LEU A 269 29.41 -14.95 6.73
CA LEU A 269 28.70 -13.97 5.93
C LEU A 269 28.50 -12.65 6.67
N PRO A 270 28.64 -11.49 6.00
CA PRO A 270 28.24 -10.22 6.57
C PRO A 270 26.74 -10.18 6.82
N VAL A 271 26.31 -9.37 7.80
CA VAL A 271 24.90 -9.08 8.08
C VAL A 271 24.59 -7.68 7.61
N LEU A 272 23.64 -7.54 6.68
CA LEU A 272 23.06 -6.26 6.30
C LEU A 272 21.70 -6.12 6.95
N GLU A 273 21.45 -4.98 7.59
CA GLU A 273 20.20 -4.73 8.34
C GLU A 273 19.40 -3.58 7.72
N GLY A 274 18.08 -3.71 7.72
CA GLY A 274 17.16 -2.65 7.30
C GLY A 274 16.78 -2.72 5.82
N GLU A 275 16.41 -1.55 5.27
CA GLU A 275 16.03 -1.40 3.86
C GLU A 275 17.25 -1.52 2.94
N LEU A 276 17.05 -2.08 1.74
CA LEU A 276 18.07 -2.11 0.71
C LEU A 276 17.69 -1.10 -0.38
N MET A 277 18.26 0.12 -0.31
CA MET A 277 17.86 1.28 -1.10
C MET A 277 19.04 2.05 -1.72
N GLU A 278 20.20 1.43 -1.89
CA GLU A 278 21.39 2.09 -2.43
C GLU A 278 21.43 2.06 -3.96
N ALA A 279 21.66 3.23 -4.57
CA ALA A 279 21.56 3.46 -6.02
C ALA A 279 22.92 3.64 -6.73
N LYS A 280 24.04 3.15 -6.16
CA LYS A 280 25.38 3.40 -6.72
C LYS A 280 25.58 2.77 -8.10
N HIS A 281 25.31 1.49 -8.26
CA HIS A 281 25.54 0.74 -9.50
C HIS A 281 24.26 0.37 -10.24
N MET A 282 23.11 0.67 -9.64
CA MET A 282 21.78 0.36 -10.15
C MET A 282 20.80 1.47 -9.84
N ARG A 283 19.71 1.52 -10.56
CA ARG A 283 18.65 2.51 -10.34
C ARG A 283 17.65 2.00 -9.31
N ILE A 284 17.31 2.84 -8.35
CA ILE A 284 16.32 2.58 -7.29
C ILE A 284 15.01 3.33 -7.53
N HIS A 285 15.08 4.41 -8.32
CA HIS A 285 13.89 5.18 -8.66
C HIS A 285 13.11 5.67 -7.43
N LYS A 286 13.81 6.16 -6.42
CA LYS A 286 13.26 6.48 -5.10
C LYS A 286 12.06 7.44 -5.14
N SER A 287 11.95 8.29 -6.16
CA SER A 287 10.84 9.24 -6.33
C SER A 287 9.61 8.70 -7.09
N ILE A 288 9.53 7.40 -7.33
CA ILE A 288 8.29 6.80 -7.85
C ILE A 288 7.12 6.93 -6.87
N PHE A 289 7.41 7.20 -5.59
CA PHE A 289 6.39 7.27 -4.54
C PHE A 289 5.31 8.33 -4.80
N SER A 290 5.64 9.38 -5.59
CA SER A 290 4.70 10.43 -6.02
C SER A 290 4.34 10.38 -7.51
N THR A 291 4.90 9.43 -8.28
CA THR A 291 4.56 9.22 -9.69
C THR A 291 3.14 8.74 -9.83
N ARG A 292 2.32 9.39 -10.69
CA ARG A 292 0.90 9.04 -10.86
C ARG A 292 0.20 8.94 -9.51
N ALA A 293 0.23 10.05 -8.75
CA ALA A 293 -0.41 10.16 -7.44
C ALA A 293 -1.88 9.75 -7.46
N ASP A 294 -2.58 10.01 -8.57
CA ASP A 294 -3.96 9.58 -8.83
C ASP A 294 -4.17 8.06 -8.73
N LEU A 295 -3.24 7.26 -9.26
CA LEU A 295 -3.31 5.79 -9.19
C LEU A 295 -2.96 5.27 -7.79
N LYS A 296 -1.98 5.89 -7.13
CA LYS A 296 -1.59 5.53 -5.76
C LYS A 296 -2.67 5.83 -4.74
N GLN A 297 -3.38 6.96 -4.88
CA GLN A 297 -4.54 7.25 -4.06
C GLN A 297 -5.63 6.19 -4.23
N GLN A 298 -5.98 5.82 -5.47
CA GLN A 298 -6.97 4.79 -5.74
C GLN A 298 -6.58 3.43 -5.14
N ASN A 299 -5.29 3.04 -5.27
CA ASN A 299 -4.79 1.81 -4.64
C ASN A 299 -4.98 1.83 -3.13
N ASN A 300 -4.54 2.92 -2.48
CA ASN A 300 -4.60 3.08 -1.04
C ASN A 300 -6.04 3.06 -0.49
N GLU A 301 -6.95 3.79 -1.13
CA GLU A 301 -8.37 3.82 -0.77
C GLU A 301 -8.99 2.43 -0.83
N ILE A 302 -8.68 1.64 -1.87
CA ILE A 302 -9.26 0.30 -2.02
C ILE A 302 -8.61 -0.68 -1.03
N GLU A 303 -7.31 -0.63 -0.81
CA GLU A 303 -6.63 -1.44 0.22
C GLU A 303 -7.26 -1.19 1.60
N HIS A 304 -7.48 0.09 1.97
CA HIS A 304 -8.12 0.45 3.24
C HIS A 304 -9.59 0.03 3.27
N LEU A 305 -10.33 0.19 2.17
CA LEU A 305 -11.72 -0.27 2.08
C LEU A 305 -11.83 -1.77 2.36
N ILE A 306 -10.95 -2.58 1.76
CA ILE A 306 -10.98 -4.04 1.94
C ILE A 306 -10.55 -4.41 3.36
N VAL A 307 -9.38 -3.98 3.79
CA VAL A 307 -8.73 -4.46 5.03
C VAL A 307 -9.39 -3.85 6.27
N ASN A 308 -9.69 -2.54 6.22
CA ASN A 308 -10.19 -1.83 7.39
C ASN A 308 -11.72 -1.86 7.54
N THR A 309 -12.46 -2.17 6.47
CA THR A 309 -13.92 -2.08 6.50
C THR A 309 -14.61 -3.33 5.98
N LEU A 310 -14.32 -3.76 4.75
CA LEU A 310 -15.04 -4.85 4.08
C LEU A 310 -14.84 -6.18 4.81
N GLU A 311 -13.60 -6.68 4.92
CA GLU A 311 -13.31 -7.97 5.57
C GLU A 311 -13.81 -8.02 7.03
N PRO A 312 -13.64 -6.96 7.87
CA PRO A 312 -14.25 -6.93 9.19
C PRO A 312 -15.78 -6.98 9.20
N VAL A 313 -16.46 -6.21 8.35
CA VAL A 313 -17.94 -6.23 8.26
C VAL A 313 -18.43 -7.59 7.75
N LEU A 314 -17.74 -8.20 6.78
CA LEU A 314 -18.04 -9.56 6.32
C LEU A 314 -17.87 -10.59 7.43
N SER A 315 -16.85 -10.43 8.29
CA SER A 315 -16.62 -11.30 9.44
C SER A 315 -17.70 -11.14 10.50
N ILE A 316 -18.13 -9.91 10.80
CA ILE A 316 -19.30 -9.63 11.66
C ILE A 316 -20.57 -10.28 11.07
N SER A 317 -20.80 -10.10 9.78
CA SER A 317 -21.94 -10.68 9.06
C SER A 317 -21.94 -12.21 9.10
N HIS A 318 -20.74 -12.82 8.94
CA HIS A 318 -20.57 -14.28 9.03
C HIS A 318 -20.86 -14.80 10.44
N ALA A 319 -20.36 -14.13 11.48
CA ALA A 319 -20.64 -14.50 12.89
C ALA A 319 -22.14 -14.39 13.22
N LEU A 320 -22.89 -13.53 12.52
CA LEU A 320 -24.34 -13.39 12.61
C LEU A 320 -25.11 -14.37 11.70
N GLY A 321 -24.43 -15.35 11.08
CA GLY A 321 -25.02 -16.47 10.34
C GLY A 321 -25.18 -16.25 8.84
N HIS A 322 -24.53 -15.27 8.24
CA HIS A 322 -24.50 -15.08 6.80
C HIS A 322 -23.27 -15.74 6.17
N GLU A 323 -23.30 -16.02 4.87
CA GLU A 323 -22.16 -16.58 4.13
C GLU A 323 -21.04 -15.53 3.99
N TYR A 324 -19.78 -15.96 4.16
CA TYR A 324 -18.61 -15.13 3.84
C TYR A 324 -18.21 -15.38 2.37
N PRO A 325 -18.22 -14.35 1.50
CA PRO A 325 -18.04 -14.53 0.05
C PRO A 325 -16.54 -14.57 -0.34
N HIS A 326 -15.80 -15.59 0.09
CA HIS A 326 -14.35 -15.74 -0.19
C HIS A 326 -14.00 -15.54 -1.67
N TYR A 327 -14.81 -16.11 -2.59
CA TYR A 327 -14.57 -16.02 -4.03
C TYR A 327 -14.64 -14.57 -4.55
N ILE A 328 -15.53 -13.73 -4.01
CA ILE A 328 -15.61 -12.31 -4.42
C ILE A 328 -14.43 -11.53 -3.84
N VAL A 329 -14.10 -11.74 -2.57
CA VAL A 329 -12.95 -11.09 -1.92
C VAL A 329 -11.65 -11.45 -2.64
N LYS A 330 -11.49 -12.71 -3.05
CA LYS A 330 -10.35 -13.17 -3.84
C LYS A 330 -10.27 -12.47 -5.21
N ASP A 331 -11.39 -12.27 -5.89
CA ASP A 331 -11.41 -11.57 -7.18
C ASP A 331 -11.04 -10.09 -7.02
N ILE A 332 -11.49 -9.42 -5.96
CA ILE A 332 -11.08 -8.04 -5.65
C ILE A 332 -9.56 -7.98 -5.44
N TRP A 333 -8.99 -8.88 -4.61
CA TRP A 333 -7.55 -8.95 -4.37
C TRP A 333 -6.76 -9.21 -5.65
N LYS A 334 -7.22 -10.10 -6.53
CA LYS A 334 -6.54 -10.36 -7.82
C LYS A 334 -6.48 -9.12 -8.70
N LEU A 335 -7.54 -8.31 -8.77
CA LEU A 335 -7.52 -7.03 -9.50
C LEU A 335 -6.46 -6.07 -8.92
N LEU A 336 -6.31 -6.02 -7.57
CA LEU A 336 -5.26 -5.23 -6.93
C LEU A 336 -3.87 -5.79 -7.20
N PHE A 337 -3.67 -7.11 -7.18
CA PHE A 337 -2.36 -7.70 -7.47
C PHE A 337 -1.94 -7.49 -8.92
N GLU A 338 -2.86 -7.51 -9.86
CA GLU A 338 -2.56 -7.16 -11.24
C GLU A 338 -2.04 -5.71 -11.36
N ASN A 339 -2.59 -4.81 -10.56
CA ASN A 339 -2.13 -3.43 -10.46
C ASN A 339 -0.89 -3.25 -9.57
N ALA A 340 -0.56 -4.23 -8.72
CA ALA A 340 0.60 -4.23 -7.86
C ALA A 340 1.89 -4.67 -8.58
N ALA A 341 1.84 -5.12 -9.84
CA ALA A 341 3.05 -5.32 -10.65
C ALA A 341 3.92 -4.05 -10.58
N HIS A 342 5.24 -4.20 -10.43
CA HIS A 342 6.14 -3.10 -10.03
C HIS A 342 6.02 -1.87 -10.93
N ASP A 343 5.91 -2.01 -12.26
CA ASP A 343 5.71 -0.88 -13.17
C ASP A 343 4.32 -0.24 -13.03
N SER A 344 3.28 -1.04 -12.75
CA SER A 344 1.91 -0.53 -12.62
C SER A 344 1.73 0.26 -11.34
N ILE A 345 2.15 -0.27 -10.18
CA ILE A 345 2.09 0.47 -8.93
C ILE A 345 3.14 1.59 -8.88
N GLY A 346 4.29 1.42 -9.54
CA GLY A 346 5.27 2.46 -9.79
C GLY A 346 4.70 3.63 -10.60
N GLY A 347 3.72 3.36 -11.47
CA GLY A 347 3.16 4.34 -12.40
C GLY A 347 4.05 4.57 -13.64
N CYS A 348 4.98 3.64 -13.89
CA CYS A 348 6.00 3.72 -14.94
C CYS A 348 5.52 3.13 -16.28
N ASN A 349 4.24 3.18 -16.54
CA ASN A 349 3.58 2.64 -17.72
C ASN A 349 3.25 3.73 -18.76
N SER A 350 2.94 3.28 -19.99
CA SER A 350 2.30 4.16 -20.98
C SER A 350 0.91 4.60 -20.50
N ASP A 351 0.41 5.73 -21.02
CA ASP A 351 -0.94 6.20 -20.67
C ASP A 351 -2.03 5.20 -20.97
N THR A 352 -1.92 4.46 -22.09
CA THR A 352 -2.89 3.41 -22.43
C THR A 352 -2.93 2.32 -21.37
N THR A 353 -1.78 1.90 -20.87
CA THR A 353 -1.67 0.91 -19.81
C THR A 353 -2.17 1.45 -18.47
N ASN A 354 -1.83 2.70 -18.12
CA ASN A 354 -2.31 3.34 -16.89
C ASN A 354 -3.84 3.53 -16.86
N ARG A 355 -4.49 3.70 -18.04
CA ARG A 355 -5.96 3.69 -18.12
C ARG A 355 -6.55 2.30 -17.81
N ASP A 356 -5.90 1.22 -18.23
CA ASP A 356 -6.30 -0.15 -17.85
C ASP A 356 -6.12 -0.37 -16.34
N VAL A 357 -5.03 0.13 -15.74
CA VAL A 357 -4.79 0.12 -14.28
C VAL A 357 -5.92 0.85 -13.53
N ALA A 358 -6.26 2.08 -13.95
CA ALA A 358 -7.35 2.85 -13.36
C ALA A 358 -8.71 2.14 -13.50
N PHE A 359 -8.94 1.47 -14.63
CA PHE A 359 -10.16 0.69 -14.84
C PHE A 359 -10.26 -0.52 -13.90
N ARG A 360 -9.16 -1.25 -13.64
CA ARG A 360 -9.13 -2.34 -12.65
C ARG A 360 -9.39 -1.82 -11.23
N TYR A 361 -8.85 -0.65 -10.86
CA TYR A 361 -9.18 -0.01 -9.58
C TYR A 361 -10.67 0.30 -9.48
N LYS A 362 -11.26 0.87 -10.54
CA LYS A 362 -12.71 1.11 -10.58
C LYS A 362 -13.50 -0.19 -10.39
N GLN A 363 -13.13 -1.28 -11.07
CA GLN A 363 -13.80 -2.58 -10.93
C GLN A 363 -13.68 -3.12 -9.49
N ALA A 364 -12.49 -3.09 -8.90
CA ALA A 364 -12.25 -3.56 -7.54
C ALA A 364 -13.09 -2.77 -6.52
N ARG A 365 -13.15 -1.44 -6.67
CA ARG A 365 -13.96 -0.56 -5.82
C ARG A 365 -15.46 -0.86 -5.97
N ASP A 366 -15.97 -0.89 -7.20
CA ASP A 366 -17.39 -1.17 -7.48
C ASP A 366 -17.83 -2.50 -6.83
N ILE A 367 -17.01 -3.55 -6.94
CA ILE A 367 -17.29 -4.84 -6.33
C ILE A 367 -17.26 -4.73 -4.80
N ALA A 368 -16.21 -4.14 -4.23
CA ALA A 368 -16.01 -4.04 -2.78
C ALA A 368 -17.15 -3.24 -2.11
N GLU A 369 -17.52 -2.08 -2.66
CA GLU A 369 -18.59 -1.22 -2.14
C GLU A 369 -19.96 -1.93 -2.19
N ASN A 370 -20.27 -2.64 -3.28
CA ASN A 370 -21.54 -3.33 -3.41
C ASN A 370 -21.65 -4.57 -2.49
N VAL A 371 -20.56 -5.31 -2.29
CA VAL A 371 -20.52 -6.40 -1.32
C VAL A 371 -20.64 -5.86 0.11
N LEU A 372 -19.97 -4.75 0.42
CA LEU A 372 -20.07 -4.08 1.71
C LEU A 372 -21.50 -3.59 1.98
N GLU A 373 -22.14 -2.91 1.02
CA GLU A 373 -23.53 -2.47 1.13
C GLU A 373 -24.47 -3.65 1.37
N LEU A 374 -24.32 -4.74 0.61
CA LEU A 374 -25.13 -5.94 0.77
C LEU A 374 -25.05 -6.48 2.19
N HIS A 375 -23.84 -6.66 2.75
CA HIS A 375 -23.67 -7.24 4.08
C HIS A 375 -24.10 -6.29 5.21
N LYS A 376 -23.86 -4.97 5.08
CA LYS A 376 -24.44 -3.98 6.00
C LYS A 376 -25.97 -4.05 6.01
N ARG A 377 -26.60 -4.21 4.86
CA ARG A 377 -28.04 -4.38 4.73
C ARG A 377 -28.54 -5.68 5.36
N LEU A 378 -27.86 -6.82 5.10
CA LEU A 378 -28.22 -8.11 5.70
C LEU A 378 -28.21 -8.02 7.24
N ILE A 379 -27.23 -7.34 7.82
CA ILE A 379 -27.18 -7.09 9.26
C ILE A 379 -28.32 -6.17 9.69
N ALA A 380 -28.43 -4.98 9.09
CA ALA A 380 -29.37 -3.94 9.50
C ALA A 380 -30.83 -4.39 9.38
N SER A 381 -31.16 -5.24 8.38
CA SER A 381 -32.54 -5.75 8.18
C SER A 381 -33.03 -6.66 9.30
N LYS A 382 -32.13 -7.30 10.05
CA LYS A 382 -32.43 -8.21 11.15
C LYS A 382 -32.29 -7.60 12.54
N ILE A 383 -31.90 -6.33 12.66
CA ILE A 383 -31.81 -5.63 13.94
C ILE A 383 -33.22 -5.32 14.46
N LYS A 384 -33.49 -5.59 15.74
CA LYS A 384 -34.72 -5.26 16.45
C LYS A 384 -34.85 -3.74 16.53
N GLN A 385 -35.72 -3.16 15.71
CA GLN A 385 -36.02 -1.73 15.71
C GLN A 385 -37.47 -1.52 15.40
N GLU A 386 -38.11 -0.55 16.07
CA GLU A 386 -39.49 -0.12 15.82
C GLU A 386 -39.51 1.17 14.98
N GLU A 387 -38.41 1.89 14.94
CA GLU A 387 -38.31 3.23 14.36
C GLU A 387 -38.06 3.18 12.85
N THR A 388 -38.69 4.11 12.11
CA THR A 388 -38.63 4.17 10.64
C THR A 388 -37.28 4.69 10.13
N PHE A 389 -36.59 5.50 10.94
CA PHE A 389 -35.33 6.16 10.56
C PHE A 389 -34.21 5.80 11.54
N ALA A 390 -33.79 4.54 11.50
CA ALA A 390 -32.65 4.06 12.24
C ALA A 390 -31.44 3.90 11.31
N PHE A 391 -30.26 4.29 11.80
CA PHE A 391 -28.98 4.11 11.14
C PHE A 391 -28.13 3.16 11.95
N THR A 392 -27.54 2.21 11.29
CA THR A 392 -26.56 1.30 11.90
C THR A 392 -25.17 1.86 11.70
N ILE A 393 -24.45 2.08 12.79
CA ILE A 393 -23.06 2.59 12.79
C ILE A 393 -22.13 1.44 13.09
N PHE A 394 -21.17 1.19 12.20
CA PHE A 394 -20.18 0.11 12.31
C PHE A 394 -18.83 0.64 12.78
N ASN A 395 -18.24 -0.07 13.74
CA ASN A 395 -16.87 0.08 14.20
C ASN A 395 -16.10 -1.21 13.86
N THR A 396 -15.10 -1.10 13.03
CA THR A 396 -14.26 -2.23 12.57
C THR A 396 -12.91 -2.31 13.27
N LEU A 397 -12.72 -1.54 14.36
CA LEU A 397 -11.54 -1.62 15.23
C LEU A 397 -11.85 -2.40 16.50
N PRO A 398 -10.83 -3.03 17.12
CA PRO A 398 -11.02 -3.97 18.24
C PRO A 398 -11.18 -3.29 19.60
N TYR A 399 -11.54 -2.02 19.64
CA TYR A 399 -11.83 -1.26 20.86
C TYR A 399 -13.02 -0.34 20.65
N PRO A 400 -13.77 -0.01 21.72
CA PRO A 400 -14.91 0.91 21.63
C PRO A 400 -14.46 2.29 21.16
N ARG A 401 -15.25 2.92 20.27
CA ARG A 401 -14.94 4.25 19.73
C ARG A 401 -16.03 5.25 20.09
N LYS A 402 -15.63 6.49 20.26
CA LYS A 402 -16.47 7.66 20.49
C LYS A 402 -15.95 8.85 19.70
N GLY A 403 -16.76 9.90 19.57
CA GLY A 403 -16.36 11.14 18.94
C GLY A 403 -17.20 11.50 17.73
N VAL A 404 -16.77 12.54 17.00
CA VAL A 404 -17.54 13.07 15.88
C VAL A 404 -17.28 12.27 14.62
N THR A 405 -18.37 11.72 14.04
CA THR A 405 -18.33 10.99 12.76
C THR A 405 -19.19 11.66 11.72
N GLU A 406 -18.86 11.45 10.44
CA GLU A 406 -19.66 11.90 9.31
C GLU A 406 -20.72 10.86 8.95
N ILE A 407 -21.95 11.31 8.68
CA ILE A 407 -23.07 10.47 8.24
C ILE A 407 -23.68 11.09 7.00
N ASP A 408 -23.82 10.32 5.94
CA ASP A 408 -24.57 10.67 4.73
C ASP A 408 -25.97 10.04 4.83
N ALA A 409 -26.99 10.88 4.89
CA ALA A 409 -28.36 10.47 5.17
C ALA A 409 -29.34 10.98 4.12
N TYR A 410 -30.32 10.15 3.75
CA TYR A 410 -31.48 10.57 2.96
C TYR A 410 -32.67 10.73 3.87
N LEU A 411 -33.12 11.95 4.07
CA LEU A 411 -34.13 12.32 5.08
C LEU A 411 -35.35 12.97 4.45
N PRO A 412 -36.57 12.78 5.02
CA PRO A 412 -37.74 13.54 4.63
C PRO A 412 -37.60 15.03 5.00
N GLU A 413 -38.53 15.85 4.52
CA GLU A 413 -38.66 17.23 4.99
C GLU A 413 -39.06 17.28 6.47
N GLY A 414 -38.42 18.18 7.22
CA GLY A 414 -38.76 18.41 8.65
C GLY A 414 -37.51 18.59 9.51
N SER A 415 -37.79 18.99 10.75
CA SER A 415 -36.79 19.05 11.83
C SER A 415 -36.72 17.71 12.53
N PHE A 416 -35.60 17.37 13.11
CA PHE A 416 -35.35 16.12 13.83
C PHE A 416 -34.38 16.31 14.97
N VAL A 417 -34.32 15.34 15.87
CA VAL A 417 -33.19 15.12 16.79
C VAL A 417 -32.62 13.74 16.56
N ILE A 418 -31.36 13.56 16.89
CA ILE A 418 -30.68 12.24 16.81
C ILE A 418 -30.54 11.70 18.22
N ARG A 419 -30.92 10.43 18.44
CA ARG A 419 -30.81 9.73 19.73
C ARG A 419 -29.99 8.47 19.60
N ASP A 420 -29.31 8.11 20.67
CA ASP A 420 -28.70 6.78 20.82
C ASP A 420 -29.74 5.70 21.19
N THR A 421 -29.30 4.46 21.33
CA THR A 421 -30.13 3.30 21.72
C THR A 421 -30.73 3.41 23.16
N ASN A 422 -30.17 4.30 23.99
CA ASN A 422 -30.71 4.59 25.34
C ASN A 422 -31.71 5.75 25.35
N GLY A 423 -32.00 6.36 24.19
CA GLY A 423 -32.84 7.52 24.03
C GLY A 423 -32.18 8.86 24.36
N GLN A 424 -30.88 8.89 24.64
CA GLN A 424 -30.12 10.12 24.87
C GLN A 424 -29.96 10.89 23.57
N GLN A 425 -30.21 12.19 23.60
CA GLN A 425 -29.99 13.05 22.44
C GLN A 425 -28.50 13.28 22.19
N LEU A 426 -28.11 13.09 20.92
CA LEU A 426 -26.74 13.32 20.43
C LEU A 426 -26.63 14.74 19.87
N LEU A 427 -25.42 15.32 20.00
CA LEU A 427 -25.09 16.57 19.33
C LEU A 427 -24.77 16.29 17.86
N TYR A 428 -25.23 17.15 16.98
CA TYR A 428 -24.94 17.03 15.56
C TYR A 428 -24.98 18.39 14.85
N THR A 429 -24.44 18.40 13.63
CA THR A 429 -24.51 19.56 12.73
C THR A 429 -24.75 19.09 11.30
N ILE A 430 -25.63 19.75 10.58
CA ILE A 430 -25.84 19.56 9.15
C ILE A 430 -24.82 20.43 8.41
N THR A 431 -23.90 19.80 7.69
CA THR A 431 -22.86 20.49 6.91
C THR A 431 -23.32 20.77 5.47
N GLU A 432 -24.13 19.86 4.92
CA GLU A 432 -24.71 19.97 3.58
C GLU A 432 -26.15 19.43 3.57
N LYS A 433 -27.08 20.07 2.86
CA LYS A 433 -28.44 19.57 2.65
C LYS A 433 -28.89 19.93 1.24
N VAL A 434 -29.16 18.92 0.40
CA VAL A 434 -29.53 19.07 -1.01
C VAL A 434 -30.78 18.26 -1.29
N GLU A 435 -31.78 18.86 -1.94
CA GLU A 435 -32.99 18.14 -2.34
C GLU A 435 -32.66 17.12 -3.45
N GLN A 436 -33.10 15.88 -3.25
CA GLN A 436 -32.84 14.73 -4.15
C GLN A 436 -34.12 13.91 -4.40
N THR A 437 -35.30 14.53 -4.28
CA THR A 437 -36.61 13.88 -4.38
C THR A 437 -36.73 13.07 -5.68
N ASP A 438 -36.54 13.71 -6.83
CA ASP A 438 -36.67 13.06 -8.14
C ASP A 438 -35.66 11.93 -8.33
N TYR A 439 -34.43 12.10 -7.84
CA TYR A 439 -33.39 11.09 -7.91
C TYR A 439 -33.73 9.86 -7.08
N VAL A 440 -34.25 10.02 -5.85
CA VAL A 440 -34.55 8.89 -4.96
C VAL A 440 -35.88 8.27 -5.31
N LEU A 441 -36.97 9.04 -5.40
CA LEU A 441 -38.29 8.51 -5.60
C LEU A 441 -38.59 8.12 -7.05
N GLY A 442 -37.94 8.77 -8.02
CA GLY A 442 -38.00 8.41 -9.44
C GLY A 442 -37.42 7.05 -9.78
N GLN A 443 -36.58 6.51 -8.91
CA GLN A 443 -36.02 5.15 -9.02
C GLN A 443 -36.81 4.10 -8.23
N HIS A 444 -37.87 4.51 -7.49
CA HIS A 444 -38.66 3.58 -6.73
C HIS A 444 -39.43 2.64 -7.65
N ILE A 445 -39.26 1.36 -7.45
CA ILE A 445 -40.02 0.31 -8.16
C ILE A 445 -40.92 -0.39 -7.13
N ASP A 446 -42.23 -0.29 -7.33
CA ASP A 446 -43.20 -1.01 -6.51
C ASP A 446 -43.24 -2.49 -6.93
N LEU A 447 -42.40 -3.31 -6.29
CA LEU A 447 -42.31 -4.75 -6.55
C LEU A 447 -43.41 -5.55 -5.83
N ASN A 448 -44.06 -4.96 -4.82
CA ASN A 448 -45.14 -5.58 -4.10
C ASN A 448 -46.20 -4.53 -3.74
N PRO A 449 -47.18 -4.31 -4.65
CA PRO A 449 -48.23 -3.29 -4.43
C PRO A 449 -49.09 -3.53 -3.17
N SER A 450 -49.05 -4.72 -2.58
CA SER A 450 -49.76 -5.01 -1.34
C SER A 450 -49.02 -4.58 -0.09
N LYS A 451 -47.70 -4.30 -0.19
CA LYS A 451 -46.88 -3.77 0.91
C LYS A 451 -47.00 -2.26 0.95
N LYS A 452 -47.53 -1.70 2.03
CA LYS A 452 -47.53 -0.26 2.24
C LYS A 452 -46.09 0.19 2.61
N VAL A 453 -45.44 0.88 1.69
CA VAL A 453 -44.12 1.50 1.88
C VAL A 453 -44.31 2.97 2.23
N TYR A 454 -43.60 3.46 3.23
CA TYR A 454 -43.55 4.90 3.51
C TYR A 454 -42.77 5.60 2.39
N LEU A 455 -43.44 6.50 1.68
CA LEU A 455 -42.84 7.38 0.67
C LEU A 455 -43.02 8.84 1.13
N PRO A 456 -41.90 9.53 1.45
CA PRO A 456 -41.95 10.95 1.80
C PRO A 456 -42.31 11.81 0.57
N GLU A 457 -42.92 12.98 0.78
CA GLU A 457 -43.21 13.93 -0.31
C GLU A 457 -41.92 14.52 -0.90
N ARG A 458 -40.93 14.79 -0.03
CA ARG A 458 -39.62 15.31 -0.42
C ARG A 458 -38.50 14.54 0.29
N VAL A 459 -37.37 14.35 -0.42
CA VAL A 459 -36.19 13.70 0.11
C VAL A 459 -35.00 14.63 -0.03
N PHE A 460 -34.26 14.80 1.06
CA PHE A 460 -33.01 15.57 1.11
C PHE A 460 -31.86 14.64 1.41
N ARG A 461 -30.79 14.69 0.61
CA ARG A 461 -29.51 14.17 1.01
C ARG A 461 -28.87 15.17 1.97
N ALA A 462 -28.53 14.72 3.15
CA ALA A 462 -27.89 15.53 4.18
C ALA A 462 -26.58 14.89 4.62
N LYS A 463 -25.49 15.66 4.64
CA LYS A 463 -24.28 15.30 5.33
C LYS A 463 -24.30 15.87 6.72
N LEU A 464 -24.02 15.04 7.71
CA LEU A 464 -24.05 15.41 9.11
C LEU A 464 -22.74 15.03 9.80
N LEU A 465 -22.31 15.86 10.72
CA LEU A 465 -21.33 15.50 11.74
C LEU A 465 -22.10 15.19 13.03
N VAL A 466 -21.95 13.99 13.57
CA VAL A 466 -22.66 13.51 14.76
C VAL A 466 -21.67 13.07 15.83
N GLU A 467 -21.80 13.57 17.06
CA GLU A 467 -21.00 13.15 18.21
C GLU A 467 -21.58 11.86 18.80
N LEU A 468 -20.92 10.75 18.57
CA LEU A 468 -21.28 9.44 19.11
C LEU A 468 -20.64 9.23 20.48
N GLN A 469 -21.39 8.62 21.43
CA GLN A 469 -20.91 8.37 22.78
C GLN A 469 -20.03 7.13 22.85
N GLU A 470 -20.53 6.00 22.36
CA GLU A 470 -19.78 4.74 22.28
C GLU A 470 -20.32 3.88 21.14
N VAL A 471 -19.42 3.39 20.30
CA VAL A 471 -19.70 2.36 19.30
C VAL A 471 -18.88 1.12 19.69
N PRO A 472 -19.51 -0.04 19.94
CA PRO A 472 -18.83 -1.24 20.40
C PRO A 472 -17.64 -1.67 19.52
N ALA A 473 -16.67 -2.33 20.14
CA ALA A 473 -15.49 -2.86 19.44
C ALA A 473 -15.90 -3.92 18.39
N MET A 474 -15.28 -3.89 17.22
CA MET A 474 -15.51 -4.83 16.12
C MET A 474 -17.01 -5.21 16.02
N GLY A 475 -17.87 -4.20 15.82
CA GLY A 475 -19.29 -4.40 15.93
C GLY A 475 -20.11 -3.22 15.42
N TYR A 476 -21.32 -3.06 15.96
CA TYR A 476 -22.22 -1.96 15.57
C TYR A 476 -23.08 -1.47 16.72
N THR A 477 -23.64 -0.27 16.52
CA THR A 477 -24.74 0.32 17.32
C THR A 477 -25.75 0.96 16.39
N GLN A 478 -26.92 1.35 16.93
CA GLN A 478 -27.90 2.14 16.19
C GLN A 478 -28.03 3.56 16.73
N ILE A 479 -28.34 4.49 15.83
CA ILE A 479 -28.82 5.83 16.15
C ILE A 479 -30.17 6.04 15.46
N ILE A 480 -31.03 6.86 16.07
CA ILE A 480 -32.41 7.04 15.65
C ILE A 480 -32.66 8.54 15.36
N PHE A 481 -33.20 8.80 14.18
CA PHE A 481 -33.64 10.15 13.79
C PHE A 481 -35.11 10.32 14.16
N ASP A 482 -35.38 11.12 15.18
CA ASP A 482 -36.69 11.38 15.74
C ASP A 482 -37.26 12.68 15.19
N PHE A 483 -38.21 12.58 14.24
CA PHE A 483 -38.91 13.71 13.61
C PHE A 483 -40.08 14.25 14.43
N SER A 484 -40.37 13.67 15.58
CA SER A 484 -41.40 14.21 16.50
C SER A 484 -40.90 15.38 17.34
N ALA A 485 -39.58 15.60 17.37
CA ALA A 485 -38.90 16.66 18.10
C ALA A 485 -38.24 17.66 17.14
N THR A 486 -38.09 18.90 17.57
CA THR A 486 -37.43 19.95 16.78
C THR A 486 -36.02 20.21 17.25
N GLY A 487 -35.04 20.18 16.33
CA GLY A 487 -33.64 20.40 16.69
C GLY A 487 -32.75 20.44 15.47
N ASP A 488 -32.95 21.36 14.53
CA ASP A 488 -31.97 21.54 13.44
C ASP A 488 -30.83 22.44 13.93
N THR A 489 -29.60 21.93 13.86
CA THR A 489 -28.40 22.72 14.10
C THR A 489 -27.60 22.83 12.81
N THR A 490 -27.60 24.02 12.23
CA THR A 490 -26.73 24.37 11.11
C THR A 490 -25.50 25.13 11.62
N ALA A 491 -24.38 24.98 10.94
CA ALA A 491 -23.19 25.72 11.30
C ALA A 491 -23.36 27.22 10.96
N GLU A 492 -22.84 28.07 11.83
CA GLU A 492 -22.75 29.52 11.58
C GLU A 492 -21.57 29.82 10.66
N ARG A 493 -21.82 30.48 9.53
CA ARG A 493 -20.79 30.85 8.55
C ARG A 493 -20.46 32.35 8.65
N SER A 494 -19.16 32.66 8.63
CA SER A 494 -18.66 34.05 8.63
C SER A 494 -17.33 34.16 7.89
N ASN A 495 -16.93 35.40 7.53
CA ASN A 495 -15.62 35.68 6.96
C ASN A 495 -14.56 35.75 8.07
N GLY A 496 -14.47 34.72 8.89
CA GLY A 496 -13.51 34.62 10.00
C GLY A 496 -12.14 34.10 9.55
N LYS A 497 -11.13 34.31 10.39
CA LYS A 497 -9.74 33.83 10.19
C LYS A 497 -9.27 32.92 11.33
N HIS A 498 -10.19 32.49 12.20
CA HIS A 498 -9.83 31.75 13.40
C HIS A 498 -10.86 30.69 13.74
N ILE A 499 -10.35 29.50 14.08
CA ILE A 499 -11.11 28.35 14.61
C ILE A 499 -10.41 27.77 15.83
N GLU A 500 -11.18 27.11 16.71
CA GLU A 500 -10.60 26.46 17.88
C GLU A 500 -11.44 25.28 18.37
N ASN A 501 -10.78 24.35 19.06
CA ASN A 501 -11.43 23.36 19.92
C ASN A 501 -10.77 23.37 21.31
N GLU A 502 -10.99 22.37 22.14
CA GLU A 502 -10.39 22.22 23.45
C GLU A 502 -8.86 22.06 23.42
N PHE A 503 -8.29 21.61 22.29
CA PHE A 503 -6.88 21.30 22.16
C PHE A 503 -6.10 22.34 21.37
N TYR A 504 -6.70 22.89 20.32
CA TYR A 504 -6.00 23.75 19.37
C TYR A 504 -6.73 25.09 19.15
N SER A 505 -5.93 26.11 18.86
CA SER A 505 -6.38 27.37 18.29
C SER A 505 -5.61 27.63 17.01
N ILE A 506 -6.32 27.82 15.89
CA ILE A 506 -5.73 27.98 14.54
C ILE A 506 -6.17 29.33 13.98
N ALA A 507 -5.19 30.10 13.51
CA ALA A 507 -5.44 31.41 12.90
C ALA A 507 -4.66 31.57 11.58
N VAL A 508 -5.25 32.30 10.62
CA VAL A 508 -4.56 32.70 9.39
C VAL A 508 -3.68 33.93 9.69
N GLN A 509 -2.40 33.81 9.40
CA GLN A 509 -1.40 34.86 9.54
C GLN A 509 -1.50 35.90 8.41
N GLU A 510 -0.83 37.03 8.58
CA GLU A 510 -0.77 38.07 7.53
C GLU A 510 -0.11 37.60 6.23
N ASN A 511 0.80 36.65 6.32
CA ASN A 511 1.49 36.05 5.16
C ASN A 511 0.69 34.93 4.47
N GLY A 512 -0.55 34.65 4.91
CA GLY A 512 -1.45 33.64 4.32
C GLY A 512 -1.27 32.23 4.86
N ALA A 513 -0.21 31.94 5.63
CA ALA A 513 0.00 30.66 6.28
C ALA A 513 -0.83 30.51 7.57
N LEU A 514 -0.85 29.33 8.15
CA LEU A 514 -1.53 29.08 9.43
C LEU A 514 -0.58 29.23 10.61
N SER A 515 -1.10 29.74 11.71
CA SER A 515 -0.51 29.62 13.04
C SER A 515 -1.34 28.63 13.86
N ILE A 516 -0.73 27.60 14.38
CA ILE A 516 -1.37 26.56 15.21
C ILE A 516 -0.83 26.71 16.64
N THR A 517 -1.71 26.96 17.60
CA THR A 517 -1.39 26.95 19.02
C THR A 517 -1.90 25.67 19.66
N ASP A 518 -1.03 24.85 20.21
CA ASP A 518 -1.41 23.78 21.12
C ASP A 518 -1.76 24.39 22.49
N LYS A 519 -3.03 24.30 22.87
CA LYS A 519 -3.53 24.90 24.11
C LYS A 519 -3.04 24.20 25.39
N ILE A 520 -2.57 22.96 25.26
CA ILE A 520 -2.08 22.19 26.39
C ILE A 520 -0.66 22.63 26.78
N SER A 521 0.22 22.71 25.80
CA SER A 521 1.61 23.15 26.01
C SER A 521 1.79 24.66 25.93
N GLY A 522 0.84 25.37 25.32
CA GLY A 522 0.94 26.79 24.99
C GLY A 522 1.89 27.08 23.83
N ARG A 523 2.41 26.08 23.14
CA ARG A 523 3.34 26.23 22.02
C ARG A 523 2.64 26.70 20.77
N VAL A 524 3.32 27.54 20.00
CA VAL A 524 2.85 28.08 18.73
C VAL A 524 3.72 27.54 17.60
N TYR A 525 3.10 26.95 16.60
CA TYR A 525 3.70 26.52 15.34
C TYR A 525 3.27 27.52 14.26
N SER A 526 4.22 28.31 13.76
CA SER A 526 3.99 29.30 12.70
C SER A 526 4.24 28.70 11.32
N ASP A 527 3.78 29.38 10.28
CA ASP A 527 4.00 29.03 8.88
C ASP A 527 3.61 27.57 8.54
N GLN A 528 2.46 27.16 9.04
CA GLN A 528 1.91 25.85 8.77
C GLN A 528 1.08 25.82 7.50
N MET A 529 1.05 24.66 6.81
CA MET A 529 0.34 24.45 5.54
C MET A 529 0.80 25.43 4.46
N VAL A 530 2.11 25.58 4.31
CA VAL A 530 2.70 26.38 3.22
C VAL A 530 2.79 25.51 1.97
N PHE A 531 2.22 25.97 0.87
CA PHE A 531 2.38 25.29 -0.42
C PHE A 531 3.65 25.75 -1.12
N GLU A 532 4.40 24.79 -1.66
CA GLU A 532 5.60 25.01 -2.43
C GLU A 532 5.47 24.32 -3.78
N GLU A 533 5.66 25.08 -4.85
CA GLU A 533 5.63 24.60 -6.24
C GLU A 533 7.01 24.78 -6.86
N ASN A 534 7.51 23.73 -7.52
CA ASN A 534 8.77 23.75 -8.25
C ASN A 534 8.73 22.86 -9.50
N GLY A 535 9.75 22.97 -10.36
CA GLY A 535 9.81 22.25 -11.62
C GLY A 535 10.11 20.77 -11.46
N ASP A 536 9.56 19.97 -12.37
CA ASP A 536 9.93 18.56 -12.54
C ASP A 536 10.33 18.32 -13.99
N ASP A 537 11.63 18.26 -14.27
CA ASP A 537 12.21 17.88 -15.56
C ASP A 537 12.56 16.38 -15.61
N GLY A 538 11.99 15.60 -14.71
CA GLY A 538 12.12 14.15 -14.62
C GLY A 538 11.29 13.38 -15.63
N ASP A 539 11.07 12.13 -15.30
CA ASP A 539 10.25 11.17 -16.06
C ASP A 539 9.39 10.30 -15.11
N SER A 540 8.78 9.24 -15.63
CA SER A 540 7.91 8.39 -14.81
C SER A 540 8.65 7.70 -13.65
N TYR A 541 9.95 7.53 -13.74
CA TYR A 541 10.77 6.86 -12.73
C TYR A 541 11.36 7.81 -11.69
N ASN A 542 11.83 8.99 -12.15
CA ASN A 542 12.59 9.87 -11.29
C ASN A 542 12.10 11.33 -11.37
N TYR A 543 11.88 11.93 -10.22
CA TYR A 543 11.91 13.37 -10.09
C TYR A 543 13.32 13.90 -10.41
N SER A 544 13.38 14.98 -11.15
CA SER A 544 14.61 15.72 -11.36
C SER A 544 14.31 17.21 -11.51
N PRO A 545 14.94 18.09 -10.74
CA PRO A 545 14.74 19.52 -10.95
C PRO A 545 15.31 19.92 -12.33
N PRO A 546 14.78 20.95 -13.00
CA PRO A 546 15.38 21.51 -14.17
C PRO A 546 16.69 22.26 -13.83
N GLU A 547 17.58 22.45 -14.80
CA GLU A 547 18.84 23.20 -14.60
C GLU A 547 18.61 24.62 -14.07
N ARG A 548 17.52 25.25 -14.47
CA ARG A 548 17.06 26.56 -13.99
C ARG A 548 15.65 26.42 -13.46
N ASP A 549 15.55 26.33 -12.16
CA ASP A 549 14.27 26.22 -11.46
C ASP A 549 13.83 27.56 -10.87
N LEU A 550 12.54 27.71 -10.72
CA LEU A 550 11.87 28.76 -9.98
C LEU A 550 10.94 28.11 -8.97
N THR A 551 11.29 28.18 -7.69
CA THR A 551 10.40 27.72 -6.60
C THR A 551 9.43 28.84 -6.23
N VAL A 552 8.14 28.52 -6.23
CA VAL A 552 7.06 29.44 -5.84
C VAL A 552 6.49 28.97 -4.50
N SER A 553 6.35 29.91 -3.55
CA SER A 553 5.73 29.66 -2.23
C SER A 553 4.38 30.34 -2.13
N SER A 554 3.47 29.77 -1.34
CA SER A 554 2.19 30.41 -1.00
C SER A 554 2.32 31.55 0.01
N LEU A 555 3.49 31.71 0.63
CA LEU A 555 3.74 32.81 1.56
C LEU A 555 3.61 34.17 0.83
N GLY A 556 2.80 35.08 1.42
CA GLY A 556 2.51 36.39 0.84
C GLY A 556 1.42 36.39 -0.23
N THR A 557 0.80 35.25 -0.51
CA THR A 557 -0.35 35.17 -1.41
C THR A 557 -1.63 35.61 -0.70
N ASP A 558 -2.49 36.34 -1.38
CA ASP A 558 -3.81 36.76 -0.86
C ASP A 558 -4.68 35.52 -0.65
N VAL A 559 -5.29 35.41 0.54
CA VAL A 559 -6.13 34.29 0.96
C VAL A 559 -7.53 34.77 1.32
N GLU A 560 -8.53 34.24 0.65
CA GLU A 560 -9.93 34.39 1.05
C GLU A 560 -10.28 33.34 2.09
N THR A 561 -10.99 33.74 3.17
CA THR A 561 -11.29 32.83 4.28
C THR A 561 -12.78 32.82 4.62
N ILE A 562 -13.30 31.62 4.94
CA ILE A 562 -14.64 31.41 5.48
C ILE A 562 -14.52 30.48 6.68
N THR A 563 -15.13 30.85 7.80
CA THR A 563 -15.27 29.95 8.95
C THR A 563 -16.69 29.40 9.04
N SER A 564 -16.79 28.14 9.42
CA SER A 564 -18.04 27.43 9.71
C SER A 564 -17.94 26.86 11.13
N LYS A 565 -18.80 27.33 12.05
CA LYS A 565 -18.72 26.97 13.47
C LYS A 565 -19.99 26.30 13.95
N SER A 566 -19.85 25.20 14.64
CA SER A 566 -20.93 24.43 15.22
C SER A 566 -20.59 23.89 16.61
N THR A 567 -21.52 23.17 17.24
CA THR A 567 -21.31 22.53 18.54
C THR A 567 -20.38 21.31 18.50
N VAL A 568 -20.17 20.71 17.31
CA VAL A 568 -19.37 19.48 17.14
C VAL A 568 -18.10 19.68 16.33
N SER A 569 -17.99 20.80 15.59
CA SER A 569 -16.81 21.10 14.78
C SER A 569 -16.68 22.57 14.44
N GLU A 570 -15.46 23.04 14.25
CA GLU A 570 -15.14 24.30 13.60
C GLU A 570 -14.28 24.04 12.36
N GLU A 571 -14.57 24.71 11.25
CA GLU A 571 -13.87 24.59 9.98
C GLU A 571 -13.47 25.97 9.46
N LEU A 572 -12.26 26.03 8.89
CA LEU A 572 -11.70 27.19 8.21
C LEU A 572 -11.41 26.80 6.76
N SER A 573 -12.15 27.36 5.83
CA SER A 573 -11.91 27.21 4.38
C SER A 573 -11.04 28.37 3.88
N LEU A 574 -10.03 28.04 3.07
CA LEU A 574 -9.07 28.97 2.48
C LEU A 574 -9.10 28.82 0.95
N ARG A 575 -9.14 29.95 0.24
CA ARG A 575 -8.98 29.96 -1.22
C ARG A 575 -7.83 30.88 -1.60
N MET A 576 -6.95 30.37 -2.45
CA MET A 576 -5.79 31.11 -2.94
C MET A 576 -5.48 30.73 -4.39
N LYS A 577 -4.66 31.54 -5.06
CA LYS A 577 -4.15 31.29 -6.40
C LYS A 577 -2.67 31.58 -6.43
N LEU A 578 -1.87 30.54 -6.68
CA LEU A 578 -0.44 30.71 -6.89
C LEU A 578 -0.17 31.14 -8.33
N LYS A 579 0.68 32.14 -8.52
CA LYS A 579 1.20 32.49 -9.84
C LYS A 579 2.44 31.68 -10.12
N VAL A 580 2.37 30.78 -11.07
CA VAL A 580 3.39 29.78 -11.35
C VAL A 580 3.77 29.76 -12.84
N PRO A 581 4.94 29.23 -13.20
CA PRO A 581 5.27 28.96 -14.60
C PRO A 581 4.28 27.97 -15.22
N TYR A 582 3.89 28.20 -16.50
CA TYR A 582 3.03 27.27 -17.22
C TYR A 582 3.72 25.92 -17.53
N ASP A 583 5.02 26.01 -17.92
CA ASP A 583 5.85 24.87 -18.29
C ASP A 583 7.33 25.10 -17.95
N LEU A 584 8.19 24.13 -18.26
CA LEU A 584 9.64 24.22 -18.04
C LEU A 584 10.31 25.35 -18.84
N ASN A 585 9.80 25.72 -20.01
CA ASN A 585 10.37 26.81 -20.80
C ASN A 585 10.12 28.17 -20.12
N GLU A 586 8.90 28.40 -19.69
CA GLU A 586 8.56 29.59 -18.93
C GLU A 586 9.31 29.65 -17.60
N ARG A 587 9.43 28.50 -16.91
CA ARG A 587 10.17 28.35 -15.65
C ARG A 587 11.64 28.76 -15.83
N SER A 588 12.29 28.29 -16.89
CA SER A 588 13.68 28.61 -17.15
C SER A 588 13.91 30.10 -17.42
N ALA A 589 12.88 30.80 -17.89
CA ALA A 589 12.85 32.25 -18.12
C ALA A 589 12.36 33.04 -16.88
N ALA A 590 12.08 32.35 -15.75
CA ALA A 590 11.51 32.92 -14.53
C ALA A 590 10.17 33.66 -14.74
N GLY A 591 9.36 33.20 -15.72
CA GLY A 591 8.00 33.68 -15.97
C GLY A 591 6.99 32.96 -15.03
N THR A 592 5.85 33.63 -14.78
CA THR A 592 4.75 33.09 -13.94
C THR A 592 3.41 33.54 -14.54
N SER A 593 3.11 33.08 -15.76
CA SER A 593 1.88 33.51 -16.49
C SER A 593 0.65 32.70 -16.09
N ALA A 594 0.83 31.49 -15.50
CA ALA A 594 -0.26 30.64 -15.12
C ALA A 594 -0.71 30.88 -13.66
N GLU A 595 -1.98 30.55 -13.40
CA GLU A 595 -2.54 30.49 -12.05
C GLU A 595 -2.80 29.02 -11.69
N LEU A 596 -2.39 28.63 -10.49
CA LEU A 596 -2.72 27.35 -9.86
C LEU A 596 -3.72 27.61 -8.72
N PRO A 597 -5.03 27.40 -8.94
CA PRO A 597 -6.04 27.56 -7.92
C PRO A 597 -5.94 26.46 -6.86
N LEU A 598 -5.98 26.87 -5.59
CA LEU A 598 -5.99 25.97 -4.43
C LEU A 598 -7.18 26.33 -3.52
N GLN A 599 -7.90 25.33 -3.09
CA GLN A 599 -8.89 25.45 -2.03
C GLN A 599 -8.50 24.45 -0.93
N ALA A 600 -8.24 24.98 0.27
CA ALA A 600 -7.94 24.15 1.43
C ALA A 600 -9.04 24.29 2.49
N SER A 601 -9.31 23.22 3.22
CA SER A 601 -10.09 23.26 4.45
C SER A 601 -9.30 22.70 5.61
N VAL A 602 -9.45 23.33 6.77
CA VAL A 602 -8.87 22.90 8.04
C VAL A 602 -10.00 22.73 9.04
N SER A 603 -10.14 21.54 9.61
CA SER A 603 -11.22 21.26 10.53
C SER A 603 -10.75 20.73 11.88
N LEU A 604 -11.40 21.21 12.93
CA LEU A 604 -11.24 20.78 14.30
C LEU A 604 -12.55 20.16 14.78
N ARG A 605 -12.52 18.90 15.20
CA ARG A 605 -13.66 18.20 15.77
C ARG A 605 -13.62 18.24 17.29
N LYS A 606 -14.78 18.25 17.92
CA LYS A 606 -14.91 18.18 19.37
C LYS A 606 -14.32 16.85 19.89
N GLY A 607 -13.50 16.91 20.94
CA GLY A 607 -12.89 15.74 21.57
C GLY A 607 -11.75 15.08 20.79
N GLU A 608 -11.35 15.63 19.64
CA GLU A 608 -10.31 15.05 18.78
C GLU A 608 -9.01 15.88 18.82
N ARG A 609 -7.87 15.21 18.99
CA ARG A 609 -6.53 15.83 18.94
C ARG A 609 -5.89 15.79 17.54
N LEU A 610 -6.66 15.58 16.49
CA LEU A 610 -6.19 15.72 15.12
C LEU A 610 -6.66 17.04 14.52
N ILE A 611 -5.78 17.68 13.77
CA ILE A 611 -6.10 18.79 12.88
C ILE A 611 -6.23 18.20 11.49
N ARG A 612 -7.44 18.22 10.91
CA ARG A 612 -7.72 17.60 9.61
C ARG A 612 -7.62 18.62 8.49
N PHE A 613 -7.03 18.22 7.39
CA PHE A 613 -6.86 19.04 6.19
C PHE A 613 -7.45 18.32 4.98
N SER A 614 -8.07 19.10 4.10
CA SER A 614 -8.40 18.70 2.73
C SER A 614 -7.92 19.79 1.80
N VAL A 615 -7.31 19.41 0.68
CA VAL A 615 -6.76 20.34 -0.32
C VAL A 615 -7.23 19.93 -1.70
N ASP A 616 -7.99 20.83 -2.34
CA ASP A 616 -8.39 20.70 -3.75
C ASP A 616 -7.47 21.58 -4.60
N VAL A 617 -6.92 20.99 -5.65
CA VAL A 617 -6.03 21.65 -6.60
C VAL A 617 -6.62 21.52 -7.99
N ASP A 618 -6.84 22.66 -8.70
CA ASP A 618 -7.17 22.63 -10.12
C ASP A 618 -5.86 22.79 -10.92
N ASN A 619 -5.23 21.64 -11.24
CA ASN A 619 -3.95 21.63 -11.94
C ASN A 619 -4.13 22.03 -13.39
N ARG A 620 -3.45 23.11 -13.81
CA ARG A 620 -3.48 23.72 -15.14
C ARG A 620 -2.10 23.88 -15.76
N VAL A 621 -1.05 23.37 -15.10
CA VAL A 621 0.35 23.57 -15.50
C VAL A 621 1.06 22.24 -15.70
N LEU A 622 2.20 22.30 -16.38
CA LEU A 622 2.91 21.11 -16.85
C LEU A 622 4.28 20.96 -16.19
N SER A 623 4.69 19.71 -15.96
CA SER A 623 6.05 19.35 -15.55
C SER A 623 6.49 20.08 -14.28
N HIS A 624 5.74 19.88 -13.22
CA HIS A 624 5.97 20.50 -11.90
C HIS A 624 5.66 19.55 -10.78
N ARG A 625 6.05 19.96 -9.57
CA ARG A 625 5.77 19.24 -8.31
C ARG A 625 5.14 20.22 -7.32
N LEU A 626 4.08 19.81 -6.64
CA LEU A 626 3.44 20.55 -5.55
C LEU A 626 3.65 19.84 -4.23
N ARG A 627 4.19 20.55 -3.23
CA ARG A 627 4.37 20.09 -1.87
C ARG A 627 3.58 20.93 -0.86
N VAL A 628 3.21 20.34 0.27
CA VAL A 628 2.73 21.08 1.43
C VAL A 628 3.72 20.91 2.58
N LEU A 629 4.05 22.03 3.24
CA LEU A 629 5.12 22.13 4.22
C LEU A 629 4.54 22.36 5.63
N PHE A 630 5.13 21.66 6.61
CA PHE A 630 4.84 21.81 8.03
C PHE A 630 6.13 22.05 8.79
N ASP A 631 6.35 23.27 9.24
CA ASP A 631 7.46 23.63 10.12
C ASP A 631 7.19 23.10 11.53
N THR A 632 7.97 22.13 11.97
CA THR A 632 7.80 21.51 13.28
C THR A 632 8.59 22.21 14.37
N GLY A 633 9.59 23.01 14.00
CA GLY A 633 10.58 23.59 14.91
C GLY A 633 11.35 22.53 15.72
N ILE A 634 11.48 21.31 15.17
CA ILE A 634 12.19 20.17 15.77
C ILE A 634 13.31 19.76 14.84
N ALA A 635 14.50 20.28 15.09
CA ALA A 635 15.70 19.84 14.38
C ALA A 635 15.99 18.36 14.69
N SER A 636 15.96 17.51 13.69
CA SER A 636 16.18 16.08 13.88
C SER A 636 17.10 15.50 12.81
N LYS A 637 17.98 14.59 13.24
CA LYS A 637 18.82 13.81 12.33
C LYS A 637 18.09 12.60 11.72
N LEU A 638 16.94 12.25 12.28
CA LEU A 638 16.13 11.13 11.86
C LEU A 638 14.68 11.57 11.67
N SER A 639 14.06 11.15 10.60
CA SER A 639 12.61 11.10 10.45
C SER A 639 12.11 9.72 10.86
N ILE A 640 10.91 9.65 11.42
CA ILE A 640 10.27 8.41 11.82
C ILE A 640 9.02 8.26 10.96
N ALA A 641 8.95 7.20 10.15
CA ALA A 641 7.80 6.94 9.31
C ALA A 641 7.30 5.50 9.52
N ASP A 642 6.05 5.27 9.20
CA ASP A 642 5.56 3.91 9.16
C ASP A 642 6.04 3.18 7.91
N GLN A 643 6.20 1.89 8.05
CA GLN A 643 6.47 0.92 7.00
C GLN A 643 5.45 -0.24 7.12
N PRO A 644 5.38 -1.14 6.15
CA PRO A 644 4.53 -2.33 6.32
C PRO A 644 4.79 -3.04 7.66
N PHE A 645 3.75 -3.15 8.51
CA PHE A 645 3.81 -3.80 9.84
C PHE A 645 4.83 -3.23 10.83
N GLY A 646 5.03 -1.92 10.84
CA GLY A 646 5.92 -1.34 11.83
C GLY A 646 6.34 0.09 11.51
N VAL A 647 7.47 0.48 12.05
CA VAL A 647 8.01 1.83 11.98
C VAL A 647 9.49 1.78 11.62
N ILE A 648 9.97 2.81 10.94
CA ILE A 648 11.37 2.93 10.53
C ILE A 648 11.88 4.34 10.78
N ALA A 649 13.12 4.44 11.24
CA ALA A 649 13.84 5.71 11.37
C ALA A 649 14.82 5.87 10.20
N ARG A 650 14.74 6.98 9.47
CA ARG A 650 15.60 7.27 8.32
C ARG A 650 16.37 8.56 8.51
N PRO A 651 17.64 8.63 8.05
CA PRO A 651 18.44 9.85 8.18
C PRO A 651 17.84 11.00 7.34
N THR A 652 17.83 12.20 7.90
CA THR A 652 17.40 13.43 7.22
C THR A 652 18.49 14.02 6.30
N THR A 653 19.71 13.50 6.38
CA THR A 653 20.85 13.90 5.53
C THR A 653 21.63 12.66 5.10
N LEU A 654 22.18 12.70 3.88
CA LEU A 654 22.99 11.63 3.31
C LEU A 654 24.39 12.14 2.98
N GLU A 655 25.41 11.51 3.52
CA GLU A 655 26.83 11.87 3.26
C GLU A 655 27.23 11.58 1.80
N GLU A 656 26.61 10.60 1.17
CA GLU A 656 26.82 10.14 -0.19
C GLU A 656 26.54 11.25 -1.23
N VAL A 657 25.66 12.19 -0.92
CA VAL A 657 25.40 13.39 -1.75
C VAL A 657 26.67 14.19 -2.04
N LYS A 658 27.67 14.13 -1.17
CA LYS A 658 28.95 14.86 -1.34
C LYS A 658 29.90 14.18 -2.34
N VAL A 659 29.68 12.92 -2.66
CA VAL A 659 30.66 12.09 -3.41
C VAL A 659 30.08 11.40 -4.64
N TRP A 660 28.76 11.34 -4.79
CA TRP A 660 28.09 10.55 -5.82
C TRP A 660 28.53 10.86 -7.27
N GLU A 661 28.73 12.15 -7.61
CA GLU A 661 29.21 12.55 -8.94
C GLU A 661 30.64 12.06 -9.18
N ARG A 662 31.52 12.26 -8.18
CA ARG A 662 32.93 11.85 -8.25
C ARG A 662 33.06 10.32 -8.37
N GLU A 663 32.17 9.59 -7.71
CA GLU A 663 32.14 8.13 -7.71
C GLU A 663 31.22 7.56 -8.81
N GLN A 664 30.65 8.42 -9.65
CA GLN A 664 29.81 8.04 -10.80
C GLN A 664 28.63 7.15 -10.44
N TRP A 665 27.91 7.50 -9.37
CA TRP A 665 26.69 6.80 -9.02
C TRP A 665 25.65 6.88 -10.13
N THR A 666 24.86 5.84 -10.31
CA THR A 666 23.83 5.76 -11.35
C THR A 666 22.68 6.75 -11.08
N GLU A 667 22.36 6.99 -9.81
CA GLU A 667 21.42 7.99 -9.36
C GLU A 667 21.98 8.79 -8.19
N LYS A 668 21.63 10.06 -8.11
CA LYS A 668 21.93 10.91 -6.95
C LYS A 668 21.23 10.36 -5.72
N PRO A 669 21.93 10.16 -4.60
CA PRO A 669 21.27 9.89 -3.32
C PRO A 669 20.36 11.06 -2.93
N ILE A 670 19.12 10.79 -2.58
CA ILE A 670 18.11 11.78 -2.22
C ILE A 670 17.43 11.41 -0.90
N THR A 671 16.99 12.44 -0.16
CA THR A 671 16.28 12.31 1.12
C THR A 671 14.75 12.23 0.97
N ILE A 672 14.29 12.05 -0.27
CA ILE A 672 12.89 11.69 -0.56
C ILE A 672 12.67 10.27 -0.08
N GLU A 673 11.63 10.06 0.75
CA GLU A 673 11.35 8.79 1.41
C GLU A 673 9.89 8.38 1.27
N ALA A 674 9.64 7.06 1.38
CA ALA A 674 8.30 6.50 1.39
C ALA A 674 7.73 6.46 2.82
N MET A 675 6.40 6.58 2.92
CA MET A 675 5.61 6.24 4.11
C MET A 675 4.36 5.47 3.70
N GLN A 676 3.79 4.73 4.63
CA GLN A 676 2.49 4.07 4.42
C GLN A 676 1.34 5.02 4.76
N SER A 677 1.38 5.66 5.92
CA SER A 677 0.30 6.52 6.39
C SER A 677 0.75 7.71 7.23
N TYR A 678 1.97 7.71 7.78
CA TYR A 678 2.46 8.86 8.55
C TYR A 678 3.97 9.03 8.53
N VAL A 679 4.40 10.26 8.81
CA VAL A 679 5.77 10.62 9.13
C VAL A 679 5.79 11.54 10.32
N ALA A 680 6.82 11.44 11.17
CA ALA A 680 7.00 12.26 12.38
C ALA A 680 8.42 12.77 12.53
N LEU A 681 8.55 13.96 13.09
CA LEU A 681 9.78 14.44 13.73
C LEU A 681 9.56 14.49 15.24
N ASN A 682 10.52 13.97 16.01
CA ASN A 682 10.46 13.88 17.46
C ASN A 682 11.85 14.09 18.07
N ASP A 683 11.92 14.86 19.17
CA ASP A 683 13.18 15.14 19.91
C ASP A 683 13.32 14.33 21.20
N GLY A 684 12.44 13.36 21.44
CA GLY A 684 12.37 12.55 22.67
C GLY A 684 11.45 13.13 23.74
N SER A 685 11.07 14.40 23.64
CA SER A 685 10.17 15.07 24.59
C SER A 685 8.90 15.62 23.97
N ARG A 686 8.93 15.90 22.66
CA ARG A 686 7.82 16.40 21.87
C ARG A 686 7.95 15.96 20.42
N GLY A 687 6.85 16.00 19.68
CA GLY A 687 6.86 15.68 18.27
C GLY A 687 5.67 16.24 17.50
N VAL A 688 5.84 16.21 16.19
CA VAL A 688 4.79 16.53 15.21
C VAL A 688 4.75 15.39 14.21
N ALA A 689 3.58 14.81 14.02
CA ALA A 689 3.34 13.78 13.00
C ALA A 689 2.33 14.29 11.97
N VAL A 690 2.60 14.00 10.71
CA VAL A 690 1.67 14.22 9.60
C VAL A 690 1.16 12.87 9.13
N MET A 691 -0.16 12.70 9.13
CA MET A 691 -0.85 11.47 8.68
C MET A 691 -1.48 11.72 7.33
N THR A 692 -1.45 10.74 6.42
CA THR A 692 -1.93 10.90 5.06
C THR A 692 -2.83 9.74 4.63
N GLU A 693 -3.71 10.02 3.69
CA GLU A 693 -4.46 9.02 2.95
C GLU A 693 -4.04 9.07 1.47
N GLY A 694 -3.24 8.10 1.03
CA GLY A 694 -2.78 7.99 -0.35
C GLY A 694 -1.57 8.83 -0.77
N VAL A 695 -1.11 9.79 0.03
CA VAL A 695 0.18 10.45 -0.19
C VAL A 695 1.29 9.57 0.38
N ARG A 696 2.24 9.16 -0.48
CA ARG A 696 3.27 8.16 -0.13
C ARG A 696 4.68 8.73 -0.01
N GLU A 697 4.87 10.00 -0.39
CA GLU A 697 6.19 10.62 -0.47
C GLU A 697 6.32 11.79 0.48
N TYR A 698 7.42 11.80 1.24
CA TYR A 698 7.82 12.93 2.05
C TYR A 698 9.31 13.21 1.92
N GLU A 699 9.71 14.40 2.33
CA GLU A 699 11.09 14.81 2.52
C GLU A 699 11.19 15.68 3.78
N VAL A 700 12.28 15.58 4.53
CA VAL A 700 12.56 16.52 5.62
C VAL A 700 13.52 17.57 5.10
N ILE A 701 13.08 18.83 5.13
CA ILE A 701 13.78 19.96 4.55
C ILE A 701 14.00 21.07 5.60
N GLY A 702 14.48 22.23 5.18
CA GLY A 702 14.81 23.35 6.06
C GLY A 702 16.28 23.35 6.44
N HIS A 703 16.77 24.49 6.92
CA HIS A 703 18.18 24.66 7.31
C HIS A 703 18.58 23.73 8.47
N GLU A 704 17.66 23.53 9.41
CA GLU A 704 17.86 22.68 10.60
C GLU A 704 17.24 21.28 10.43
N HIS A 705 16.74 20.93 9.23
CA HIS A 705 15.99 19.69 8.98
C HIS A 705 14.80 19.52 9.95
N ASP A 706 13.96 20.55 10.01
CA ASP A 706 12.86 20.72 10.94
C ASP A 706 11.48 20.84 10.26
N THR A 707 11.44 20.79 8.93
CA THR A 707 10.22 20.95 8.15
C THR A 707 9.88 19.65 7.42
N ILE A 708 8.69 19.13 7.65
CA ILE A 708 8.14 18.00 6.90
C ILE A 708 7.49 18.54 5.62
N ALA A 709 7.96 18.09 4.47
CA ALA A 709 7.42 18.40 3.16
C ALA A 709 6.73 17.14 2.59
N LEU A 710 5.39 17.19 2.41
CA LEU A 710 4.65 16.14 1.71
C LEU A 710 4.57 16.47 0.23
N THR A 711 4.93 15.56 -0.64
CA THR A 711 4.72 15.69 -2.08
C THR A 711 3.28 15.27 -2.41
N LEU A 712 2.40 16.24 -2.65
CA LEU A 712 1.01 15.97 -3.01
C LEU A 712 0.96 15.27 -4.37
N PHE A 713 1.68 15.81 -5.35
CA PHE A 713 1.86 15.20 -6.67
C PHE A 713 3.05 15.79 -7.41
N ARG A 714 3.52 15.06 -8.41
CA ARG A 714 4.44 15.55 -9.44
C ARG A 714 3.95 15.18 -10.84
N THR A 715 4.34 15.96 -11.84
CA THR A 715 3.89 15.80 -13.23
C THR A 715 5.07 15.85 -14.20
N PHE A 716 4.99 15.05 -15.24
CA PHE A 716 6.05 14.91 -16.26
C PHE A 716 5.44 14.56 -17.62
N GLY A 717 6.22 14.69 -18.70
CA GLY A 717 5.72 14.52 -20.06
C GLY A 717 6.09 13.22 -20.75
N TYR A 718 7.03 12.43 -20.18
CA TYR A 718 7.59 11.27 -20.84
C TYR A 718 7.74 10.09 -19.89
N MET A 719 7.59 8.87 -20.39
CA MET A 719 7.82 7.65 -19.66
C MET A 719 9.29 7.50 -19.24
N GLY A 720 10.23 7.90 -20.11
CA GLY A 720 11.66 7.90 -19.81
C GLY A 720 12.40 9.03 -20.50
N LYS A 721 13.41 9.58 -19.80
CA LYS A 721 14.31 10.65 -20.34
C LYS A 721 15.77 10.27 -20.10
N GLU A 722 16.65 10.75 -20.99
CA GLU A 722 18.10 10.65 -20.82
C GLU A 722 18.66 11.86 -20.06
N ASN A 723 19.80 11.68 -19.40
CA ASN A 723 20.60 12.75 -18.84
C ASN A 723 19.85 13.68 -17.86
N LEU A 724 19.02 13.09 -16.99
CA LEU A 724 18.41 13.84 -15.89
C LEU A 724 19.49 14.35 -14.94
N LEU A 725 19.28 15.52 -14.34
CA LEU A 725 20.23 16.10 -13.37
C LEU A 725 20.48 15.15 -12.17
N TYR A 726 19.46 14.40 -11.73
CA TYR A 726 19.56 13.44 -10.64
C TYR A 726 19.80 11.99 -11.10
N ARG A 727 19.74 11.73 -12.40
CA ARG A 727 20.03 10.43 -13.01
C ARG A 727 20.69 10.64 -14.38
N PRO A 728 22.01 10.78 -14.42
CA PRO A 728 22.74 10.98 -15.67
C PRO A 728 22.73 9.70 -16.54
N GLY A 729 22.99 9.87 -17.84
CA GLY A 729 23.10 8.77 -18.80
C GLY A 729 21.77 8.34 -19.40
N ARG A 730 21.66 7.02 -19.71
CA ARG A 730 20.54 6.46 -20.46
C ARG A 730 19.18 6.63 -19.76
N ALA A 731 18.11 6.66 -20.51
CA ALA A 731 16.74 6.59 -19.96
C ALA A 731 16.49 5.28 -19.22
N SER A 732 15.53 5.26 -18.32
CA SER A 732 14.83 4.06 -17.88
C SER A 732 13.58 3.91 -18.74
N GLY A 733 13.22 2.68 -19.08
CA GLY A 733 12.09 2.42 -19.99
C GLY A 733 12.24 3.04 -21.39
N GLU A 734 11.12 3.16 -22.10
CA GLU A 734 11.03 3.66 -23.46
C GLU A 734 11.00 5.20 -23.50
N LYS A 735 12.09 5.82 -23.88
CA LYS A 735 12.29 7.28 -23.84
C LYS A 735 11.41 8.08 -24.79
N ILE A 736 10.96 7.49 -25.87
CA ILE A 736 10.15 8.18 -26.89
C ILE A 736 8.64 8.12 -26.64
N VAL A 737 8.20 7.47 -25.56
CA VAL A 737 6.78 7.36 -25.20
C VAL A 737 6.36 8.60 -24.44
N GLU A 738 5.52 9.43 -25.07
CA GLU A 738 4.86 10.54 -24.39
C GLU A 738 3.78 10.04 -23.44
N THR A 739 3.66 10.69 -22.28
CA THR A 739 2.67 10.39 -21.24
C THR A 739 1.90 11.65 -20.83
N PRO A 740 1.07 12.22 -21.72
CA PRO A 740 0.30 13.42 -21.43
C PRO A 740 -0.67 13.27 -20.23
N ASP A 741 -1.20 12.08 -19.97
CA ASP A 741 -2.07 11.82 -18.79
C ASP A 741 -1.28 11.98 -17.47
N ALA A 742 0.04 11.82 -17.49
CA ALA A 742 0.90 12.01 -16.32
C ALA A 742 1.10 13.50 -15.94
N GLN A 743 0.60 14.42 -16.75
CA GLN A 743 0.51 15.83 -16.38
C GLN A 743 -0.62 16.10 -15.37
N LEU A 744 -1.49 15.14 -15.09
CA LEU A 744 -2.55 15.20 -14.08
C LEU A 744 -3.36 16.51 -14.16
N LEU A 745 -3.71 16.97 -15.35
CA LEU A 745 -4.50 18.19 -15.54
C LEU A 745 -5.93 18.01 -15.04
N GLY A 746 -6.45 19.01 -14.32
CA GLY A 746 -7.79 19.03 -13.75
C GLY A 746 -7.80 19.00 -12.21
N GLU A 747 -8.91 18.60 -11.64
CA GLU A 747 -9.13 18.62 -10.20
C GLU A 747 -8.47 17.41 -9.52
N LEU A 748 -7.69 17.69 -8.48
CA LEU A 748 -7.04 16.71 -7.60
C LEU A 748 -7.39 17.05 -6.15
N THR A 749 -7.70 16.04 -5.32
CA THR A 749 -8.01 16.22 -3.90
C THR A 749 -7.05 15.40 -3.03
N PHE A 750 -6.55 15.99 -1.96
CA PHE A 750 -5.64 15.36 -0.99
C PHE A 750 -6.13 15.58 0.42
N THR A 751 -6.12 14.53 1.24
CA THR A 751 -6.48 14.58 2.65
C THR A 751 -5.30 14.16 3.53
N PHE A 752 -5.10 14.88 4.63
CA PHE A 752 -4.07 14.59 5.61
C PHE A 752 -4.45 15.17 6.98
N ALA A 753 -3.75 14.77 8.03
CA ALA A 753 -3.97 15.29 9.37
C ALA A 753 -2.66 15.55 10.10
N LEU A 754 -2.66 16.53 11.02
CA LEU A 754 -1.54 16.86 11.89
C LEU A 754 -1.84 16.41 13.32
N HIS A 755 -0.89 15.75 13.95
CA HIS A 755 -0.90 15.35 15.34
C HIS A 755 0.30 15.94 16.07
N VAL A 756 0.05 16.81 17.05
CA VAL A 756 1.06 17.43 17.91
C VAL A 756 1.05 16.77 19.29
N HIS A 757 2.21 16.47 19.84
CA HIS A 757 2.32 15.81 21.14
C HIS A 757 3.55 16.26 21.95
N GLU A 758 3.44 16.17 23.26
CA GLU A 758 4.48 16.52 24.25
C GLU A 758 4.95 15.23 24.95
N SER A 759 5.54 14.31 24.18
CA SER A 759 6.07 13.02 24.65
C SER A 759 7.10 12.46 23.68
N GLY A 760 7.79 11.39 24.04
CA GLY A 760 8.54 10.56 23.12
C GLY A 760 7.64 9.91 22.08
N PHE A 761 8.21 9.43 21.00
CA PHE A 761 7.46 8.84 19.88
C PHE A 761 6.59 7.64 20.34
N ASP A 762 7.16 6.73 21.14
CA ASP A 762 6.48 5.49 21.58
C ASP A 762 5.30 5.75 22.55
N GLU A 763 5.25 6.90 23.20
CA GLU A 763 4.17 7.29 24.11
C GLU A 763 3.10 8.17 23.44
N ALA A 764 3.38 8.64 22.22
CA ALA A 764 2.53 9.62 21.53
C ALA A 764 1.25 9.00 20.92
N GLY A 765 1.17 7.68 20.77
CA GLY A 765 0.02 7.00 20.18
C GLY A 765 -0.20 7.30 18.71
N ILE A 766 0.84 7.69 17.95
CA ILE A 766 0.73 8.11 16.55
C ILE A 766 0.13 7.01 15.67
N ALA A 767 0.63 5.77 15.79
CA ALA A 767 0.14 4.66 14.98
C ALA A 767 -1.34 4.34 15.24
N GLN A 768 -1.78 4.47 16.51
CA GLN A 768 -3.18 4.31 16.89
C GLN A 768 -4.05 5.41 16.27
N ALA A 769 -3.60 6.68 16.36
CA ALA A 769 -4.30 7.82 15.79
C ALA A 769 -4.38 7.73 14.25
N ALA A 770 -3.31 7.29 13.59
CA ALA A 770 -3.28 7.04 12.15
C ALA A 770 -4.25 5.91 11.76
N LYS A 771 -4.26 4.79 12.52
CA LYS A 771 -5.21 3.69 12.28
C LYS A 771 -6.66 4.14 12.43
N GLU A 772 -6.98 4.98 13.42
CA GLU A 772 -8.32 5.54 13.60
C GLU A 772 -8.69 6.53 12.50
N TYR A 773 -7.75 7.37 12.06
CA TYR A 773 -7.93 8.31 10.96
C TYR A 773 -8.28 7.59 9.65
N LEU A 774 -7.59 6.49 9.35
CA LEU A 774 -7.76 5.67 8.15
C LEU A 774 -8.88 4.62 8.26
N THR A 775 -9.55 4.54 9.41
CA THR A 775 -10.66 3.60 9.66
C THR A 775 -11.85 4.36 10.21
N PRO A 776 -12.51 5.22 9.41
CA PRO A 776 -13.67 5.96 9.89
C PRO A 776 -14.81 5.02 10.27
N LEU A 777 -15.62 5.43 11.25
CA LEU A 777 -16.88 4.76 11.53
C LEU A 777 -17.78 4.85 10.29
N SER A 778 -18.37 3.73 9.88
CA SER A 778 -19.19 3.69 8.68
C SER A 778 -20.67 3.49 9.02
N SER A 779 -21.57 4.19 8.35
CA SER A 779 -23.01 4.12 8.58
C SER A 779 -23.74 3.32 7.50
N TYR A 780 -24.93 2.83 7.84
CA TYR A 780 -25.90 2.28 6.90
C TYR A 780 -27.32 2.72 7.26
N GLN A 781 -28.01 3.30 6.28
CA GLN A 781 -29.42 3.69 6.41
C GLN A 781 -30.33 2.61 5.81
N LEU A 782 -31.14 1.99 6.66
CA LEU A 782 -32.22 1.10 6.23
C LEU A 782 -33.55 1.88 6.24
N SER A 783 -34.04 2.25 5.06
CA SER A 783 -35.33 2.94 4.90
C SER A 783 -36.07 2.39 3.70
N ASP A 784 -37.39 2.17 3.86
CA ASP A 784 -38.18 1.51 2.83
C ASP A 784 -38.18 2.26 1.48
N PHE A 785 -38.20 3.60 1.50
CA PHE A 785 -38.21 4.40 0.28
C PHE A 785 -36.81 4.36 -0.48
N LEU A 786 -35.74 3.92 0.18
CA LEU A 786 -34.44 3.70 -0.45
C LEU A 786 -34.33 2.32 -1.10
N ASN A 787 -35.16 1.36 -0.70
CA ASN A 787 -35.10 0.00 -1.20
C ASN A 787 -35.44 -0.11 -2.68
N GLY A 788 -36.24 0.84 -3.21
CA GLY A 788 -36.58 0.90 -4.63
C GLY A 788 -35.40 1.16 -5.57
N ARG A 789 -34.26 1.61 -5.05
CA ARG A 789 -33.03 1.81 -5.83
C ARG A 789 -32.28 0.51 -6.13
N LEU A 790 -32.65 -0.58 -5.47
CA LEU A 790 -32.03 -1.88 -5.69
C LEU A 790 -32.84 -2.67 -6.72
N ILE A 791 -32.14 -3.31 -7.66
CA ILE A 791 -32.74 -4.16 -8.70
C ILE A 791 -33.41 -5.37 -8.08
N PHE A 792 -32.98 -5.81 -6.88
CA PHE A 792 -33.48 -6.99 -6.20
C PHE A 792 -34.09 -6.62 -4.84
N ALA A 793 -35.32 -7.01 -4.61
CA ALA A 793 -35.95 -6.88 -3.29
C ALA A 793 -35.47 -7.99 -2.37
N PHE A 794 -35.18 -7.62 -1.12
CA PHE A 794 -34.96 -8.58 -0.06
C PHE A 794 -36.27 -9.10 0.50
N ARG A 795 -36.28 -10.34 0.97
CA ARG A 795 -37.40 -10.89 1.73
C ARG A 795 -37.49 -10.16 3.07
N ASP A 796 -38.67 -9.95 3.58
CA ASP A 796 -38.84 -9.54 4.97
C ASP A 796 -38.38 -10.69 5.88
N GLU A 797 -37.33 -10.43 6.66
CA GLU A 797 -36.77 -11.40 7.59
C GLU A 797 -37.16 -11.03 9.03
N GLU A 798 -37.19 -12.02 9.93
CA GLU A 798 -37.45 -11.80 11.33
C GLU A 798 -36.30 -10.96 11.95
N ARG A 799 -36.67 -9.93 12.71
CA ARG A 799 -35.71 -9.07 13.42
C ARG A 799 -35.30 -9.74 14.72
N ILE A 800 -34.11 -10.29 14.73
CA ILE A 800 -33.57 -11.11 15.84
C ILE A 800 -32.32 -10.53 16.48
N PHE A 801 -31.59 -9.62 15.80
CA PHE A 801 -30.35 -9.07 16.32
C PHE A 801 -30.60 -7.91 17.29
N GLU A 802 -29.75 -7.80 18.32
CA GLU A 802 -29.78 -6.66 19.25
C GLU A 802 -29.31 -5.37 18.57
N GLN A 803 -29.67 -4.22 19.15
CA GLN A 803 -29.28 -2.90 18.63
C GLN A 803 -27.79 -2.57 18.81
N ASN A 804 -27.10 -3.30 19.69
CA ASN A 804 -25.68 -3.19 19.92
C ASN A 804 -25.06 -4.59 19.83
N TYR A 805 -23.91 -4.69 19.17
CA TYR A 805 -23.18 -5.94 19.00
C TYR A 805 -21.68 -5.70 19.00
N SER A 806 -20.92 -6.62 19.60
CA SER A 806 -19.45 -6.65 19.56
C SER A 806 -18.98 -8.08 19.34
N LEU A 807 -18.17 -8.31 18.31
CA LEU A 807 -17.68 -9.64 17.95
C LEU A 807 -16.35 -9.96 18.62
N LEU A 808 -15.43 -8.98 18.64
CA LEU A 808 -14.09 -9.14 19.15
C LEU A 808 -13.62 -7.83 19.77
N SER A 809 -12.89 -7.95 20.89
CA SER A 809 -12.31 -6.78 21.54
C SER A 809 -10.89 -7.03 22.04
N PHE A 810 -10.10 -5.96 22.09
CA PHE A 810 -8.84 -5.92 22.81
C PHE A 810 -9.04 -5.27 24.17
N SER A 811 -8.30 -5.72 25.18
CA SER A 811 -8.30 -5.05 26.48
C SER A 811 -7.79 -3.62 26.39
N LYS A 812 -8.17 -2.77 27.33
CA LYS A 812 -7.79 -1.37 27.36
C LYS A 812 -6.27 -1.13 27.40
N ASP A 813 -5.52 -2.06 27.98
CA ASP A 813 -4.07 -1.98 28.12
C ASP A 813 -3.33 -2.55 26.90
N SER A 814 -4.05 -3.00 25.87
CA SER A 814 -3.48 -3.46 24.61
C SER A 814 -2.87 -2.29 23.84
N ASN A 815 -1.68 -2.51 23.29
CA ASN A 815 -0.90 -1.47 22.62
C ASN A 815 -0.32 -1.93 21.26
N VAL A 816 -0.89 -2.99 20.69
CA VAL A 816 -0.62 -3.44 19.32
C VAL A 816 -1.54 -2.72 18.33
N ILE A 817 -1.17 -2.74 17.05
CA ILE A 817 -2.05 -2.29 15.96
C ILE A 817 -2.68 -3.52 15.27
N LEU A 818 -4.01 -3.48 15.09
CA LEU A 818 -4.72 -4.45 14.26
C LEU A 818 -4.38 -4.21 12.80
N SER A 819 -3.71 -5.17 12.16
CA SER A 819 -3.45 -5.15 10.72
C SER A 819 -4.65 -5.67 9.94
N ALA A 820 -5.13 -6.88 10.26
CA ALA A 820 -6.27 -7.49 9.59
C ALA A 820 -7.18 -8.26 10.56
N PHE A 821 -8.48 -8.23 10.27
CA PHE A 821 -9.49 -9.11 10.84
C PHE A 821 -10.36 -9.67 9.72
N LYS A 822 -10.30 -10.98 9.50
CA LYS A 822 -11.03 -11.64 8.40
C LYS A 822 -11.40 -13.07 8.74
N LYS A 823 -12.31 -13.67 7.98
CA LYS A 823 -12.53 -15.12 7.96
C LYS A 823 -11.27 -15.85 7.47
N ALA A 824 -10.89 -16.93 8.11
CA ALA A 824 -9.78 -17.79 7.66
C ALA A 824 -10.11 -18.45 6.31
N GLU A 825 -9.10 -18.65 5.45
CA GLU A 825 -9.31 -19.22 4.10
C GLU A 825 -9.71 -20.71 4.12
N HIS A 826 -9.19 -21.47 5.09
CA HIS A 826 -9.31 -22.94 5.11
C HIS A 826 -9.92 -23.51 6.42
N SER A 827 -10.42 -22.66 7.29
CA SER A 827 -11.02 -23.09 8.56
C SER A 827 -12.25 -22.28 8.93
N ASP A 828 -13.01 -22.72 9.91
CA ASP A 828 -14.20 -22.01 10.39
C ASP A 828 -13.88 -20.85 11.36
N GLY A 829 -12.60 -20.56 11.58
CA GLY A 829 -12.14 -19.47 12.44
C GLY A 829 -11.98 -18.11 11.75
N TYR A 830 -11.48 -17.17 12.52
CA TYR A 830 -11.13 -15.82 12.08
C TYR A 830 -9.65 -15.54 12.28
N ILE A 831 -9.04 -14.85 11.36
CA ILE A 831 -7.65 -14.38 11.44
C ILE A 831 -7.64 -13.01 12.11
N VAL A 832 -6.86 -12.90 13.18
CA VAL A 832 -6.50 -11.65 13.85
C VAL A 832 -5.01 -11.44 13.63
N ARG A 833 -4.62 -10.42 12.88
CA ARG A 833 -3.20 -10.08 12.65
C ARG A 833 -2.89 -8.75 13.30
N VAL A 834 -1.82 -8.73 14.10
CA VAL A 834 -1.37 -7.54 14.83
C VAL A 834 0.12 -7.34 14.69
N PHE A 835 0.59 -6.12 14.91
CA PHE A 835 2.01 -5.80 14.92
C PHE A 835 2.37 -4.77 16.00
N ASN A 836 3.66 -4.72 16.35
CA ASN A 836 4.21 -3.71 17.24
C ASN A 836 4.59 -2.45 16.43
N PRO A 837 3.98 -1.26 16.74
CA PRO A 837 4.24 -0.01 16.03
C PRO A 837 5.35 0.86 16.66
N TYR A 838 6.05 0.39 17.70
CA TYR A 838 6.98 1.19 18.50
C TYR A 838 8.43 1.00 18.05
N LEU A 839 9.27 2.01 18.29
CA LEU A 839 10.71 1.95 18.05
C LEU A 839 11.45 1.09 19.08
N GLU A 840 11.17 1.28 20.36
CA GLU A 840 11.89 0.64 21.47
C GLU A 840 10.97 -0.14 22.40
N LYS A 841 9.70 0.25 22.51
CA LYS A 841 8.74 -0.34 23.43
C LYS A 841 8.19 -1.65 22.90
N ASN A 842 8.09 -2.65 23.77
CA ASN A 842 7.38 -3.87 23.45
C ASN A 842 5.86 -3.67 23.45
N ALA A 843 5.15 -4.49 22.68
CA ALA A 843 3.71 -4.43 22.56
C ALA A 843 3.05 -5.77 22.95
N THR A 844 1.84 -5.70 23.48
CA THR A 844 1.05 -6.87 23.81
C THR A 844 -0.44 -6.55 23.71
N ALA A 845 -1.28 -7.59 23.65
CA ALA A 845 -2.73 -7.45 23.70
C ALA A 845 -3.37 -8.64 24.38
N HIS A 846 -4.50 -8.40 24.99
CA HIS A 846 -5.42 -9.44 25.40
C HIS A 846 -6.64 -9.40 24.48
N ILE A 847 -6.94 -10.52 23.80
CA ILE A 847 -8.02 -10.65 22.81
C ILE A 847 -9.18 -11.38 23.46
N THR A 848 -10.39 -10.83 23.33
CA THR A 848 -11.64 -11.47 23.77
C THR A 848 -12.58 -11.57 22.57
N TYR A 849 -13.05 -12.78 22.28
CA TYR A 849 -14.12 -13.05 21.31
C TYR A 849 -15.46 -13.09 22.03
N SER A 850 -16.56 -12.77 21.32
CA SER A 850 -17.92 -12.64 21.90
C SER A 850 -18.46 -13.92 22.54
N GLU A 851 -17.94 -15.07 22.15
CA GLU A 851 -18.30 -16.39 22.62
C GLU A 851 -17.05 -17.16 23.02
N SER A 852 -17.21 -18.40 23.55
CA SER A 852 -16.08 -19.30 23.83
C SER A 852 -15.33 -19.60 22.53
N ALA A 853 -14.01 -19.49 22.55
CA ALA A 853 -13.18 -19.68 21.36
C ALA A 853 -11.80 -20.27 21.71
N HIS A 854 -11.26 -21.00 20.76
CA HIS A 854 -9.88 -21.48 20.77
C HIS A 854 -8.96 -20.50 20.04
N TYR A 855 -7.77 -20.24 20.59
CA TYR A 855 -6.80 -19.30 20.04
C TYR A 855 -5.48 -20.02 19.72
N GLU A 856 -5.04 -19.94 18.47
CA GLU A 856 -3.84 -20.61 17.99
C GLU A 856 -2.94 -19.67 17.20
N LEU A 857 -1.62 -19.77 17.43
CA LEU A 857 -0.65 -19.05 16.60
C LEU A 857 -0.50 -19.73 15.24
N VAL A 858 -0.65 -18.94 14.19
CA VAL A 858 -0.49 -19.40 12.81
C VAL A 858 0.51 -18.53 12.06
N SER A 859 1.06 -19.08 10.99
CA SER A 859 1.91 -18.33 10.05
C SER A 859 1.06 -17.40 9.14
N LEU A 860 1.73 -16.59 8.31
CA LEU A 860 1.02 -15.70 7.37
C LEU A 860 0.23 -16.45 6.30
N ASP A 861 0.58 -17.71 6.02
CA ASP A 861 -0.18 -18.62 5.16
C ASP A 861 -1.23 -19.45 5.93
N GLU A 862 -1.60 -19.01 7.15
CA GLU A 862 -2.65 -19.56 8.02
C GLU A 862 -2.40 -21.02 8.48
N ARG A 863 -1.15 -21.50 8.44
CA ARG A 863 -0.78 -22.82 8.95
C ARG A 863 -0.47 -22.76 10.42
N SER A 864 -0.92 -23.79 11.16
CA SER A 864 -0.63 -23.96 12.58
C SER A 864 0.87 -23.94 12.87
N LYS A 865 1.28 -23.18 13.87
CA LYS A 865 2.63 -23.22 14.45
C LYS A 865 2.74 -24.22 15.60
N GLY A 866 1.64 -24.90 15.95
CA GLY A 866 1.57 -25.85 17.06
C GLY A 866 1.56 -25.18 18.44
N GLU A 867 1.32 -23.88 18.50
CA GLU A 867 1.28 -23.10 19.74
C GLU A 867 -0.14 -22.61 19.99
N THR A 868 -0.79 -23.19 21.00
CA THR A 868 -2.09 -22.75 21.49
C THR A 868 -1.89 -21.69 22.56
N LEU A 869 -2.57 -20.57 22.42
CA LEU A 869 -2.63 -19.56 23.47
C LEU A 869 -3.61 -20.04 24.55
N VAL A 870 -3.17 -20.05 25.81
CA VAL A 870 -4.01 -20.53 26.91
C VAL A 870 -5.18 -19.59 27.08
N SER A 871 -6.38 -20.10 26.79
CA SER A 871 -7.65 -19.49 27.19
C SER A 871 -7.93 -19.93 28.64
N SER A 872 -8.11 -18.99 29.53
CA SER A 872 -8.83 -19.29 30.77
C SER A 872 -10.32 -19.17 30.44
N ASP A 873 -11.03 -20.27 30.49
CA ASP A 873 -12.47 -20.40 30.23
C ASP A 873 -13.26 -19.08 30.27
N THR A 874 -13.67 -18.55 29.12
CA THR A 874 -14.45 -17.31 28.90
C THR A 874 -13.71 -15.96 28.94
N GLU A 875 -12.44 -15.85 29.32
CA GLU A 875 -11.76 -14.55 29.46
C GLU A 875 -10.88 -14.13 28.26
N GLY A 876 -10.80 -14.91 27.17
CA GLY A 876 -9.97 -14.59 26.00
C GLY A 876 -8.52 -15.07 26.12
N ALA A 877 -7.62 -14.57 25.27
CA ALA A 877 -6.22 -14.99 25.20
C ALA A 877 -5.24 -13.82 25.30
N GLN A 878 -4.18 -14.00 26.10
CA GLN A 878 -3.06 -13.07 26.17
C GLN A 878 -2.08 -13.37 25.05
N LEU A 879 -1.76 -12.36 24.23
CA LEU A 879 -0.71 -12.48 23.22
C LEU A 879 0.68 -12.47 23.87
N PRO A 880 1.66 -13.17 23.28
CA PRO A 880 3.05 -13.02 23.66
C PRO A 880 3.51 -11.57 23.43
N GLU A 881 4.52 -11.16 24.18
CA GLU A 881 5.11 -9.83 24.03
C GLU A 881 5.80 -9.71 22.67
N LEU A 882 5.42 -8.71 21.90
CA LEU A 882 5.96 -8.41 20.58
C LEU A 882 7.09 -7.38 20.69
N GLN A 883 8.26 -7.73 20.20
CA GLN A 883 9.39 -6.81 20.07
C GLN A 883 9.17 -5.84 18.89
N HIS A 884 10.10 -4.90 18.69
CA HIS A 884 10.10 -3.94 17.60
C HIS A 884 9.70 -4.56 16.26
N CYS A 885 8.72 -3.95 15.58
CA CYS A 885 8.22 -4.37 14.25
C CYS A 885 7.78 -5.84 14.12
N LYS A 886 7.60 -6.55 15.25
CA LYS A 886 7.14 -7.94 15.21
C LYS A 886 5.69 -8.03 14.82
N LEU A 887 5.40 -8.93 13.88
CA LEU A 887 4.09 -9.30 13.37
C LEU A 887 3.64 -10.63 14.01
N LEU A 888 2.36 -10.74 14.36
CA LEU A 888 1.77 -11.95 14.89
C LEU A 888 0.41 -12.21 14.26
N THR A 889 0.13 -13.48 13.94
CA THR A 889 -1.17 -13.91 13.42
C THR A 889 -1.78 -14.97 14.35
N VAL A 890 -3.03 -14.75 14.74
CA VAL A 890 -3.83 -15.63 15.59
C VAL A 890 -5.04 -16.12 14.81
N LEU A 891 -5.27 -17.42 14.84
CA LEU A 891 -6.51 -18.04 14.42
C LEU A 891 -7.43 -18.15 15.65
N VAL A 892 -8.60 -17.50 15.59
CA VAL A 892 -9.65 -17.56 16.61
C VAL A 892 -10.76 -18.45 16.08
N THR A 893 -10.94 -19.62 16.69
CA THR A 893 -11.95 -20.60 16.27
C THR A 893 -13.06 -20.66 17.32
N PRO A 894 -14.29 -20.20 16.99
CA PRO A 894 -15.45 -20.33 17.89
C PRO A 894 -15.69 -21.79 18.26
N GLU A 895 -16.01 -22.08 19.54
CA GLU A 895 -16.49 -23.39 19.95
C GLU A 895 -17.93 -23.57 19.49
N LEU A 896 -18.18 -24.65 18.75
CA LEU A 896 -19.55 -25.01 18.36
C LEU A 896 -20.32 -25.43 19.61
N ASN A 897 -21.31 -24.65 20.04
CA ASN A 897 -22.25 -25.00 21.11
C ASN A 897 -23.23 -26.10 20.69
#